data_83f810cac8ddf9f08ceeeeb7a25b8e30
#
_entry.id   83f810cac8ddf9f08ceeeeb7a25b8e30
#
_cell.length_a   1.000
_cell.length_b   1.000
_cell.length_c   1.000
_cell.angle_alpha   90.00
_cell.angle_beta   90.00
_cell.angle_gamma   90.00
#
_symmetry.space_group_name_H-M   'P 1'
#
loop_
_entity.id
_entity.type
_entity.pdbx_description
1 polymer ?
#
loop_
_entity_poly.entity_id
_entity_poly.type
_entity_poly.pdbx_seq_one_letter_code
_entity_poly.pdbx_strand_id
1 'polypeptide(L)'
;MDFALFLLIFLAFHNSGQLLLNKICGLKFSDPGEAVLFSTALGSIVFSGIMTVLVFSGFINSAVCWNILVVFLVLGWKNLSHVKKLLSVFNSPVSQPAEDSGLRNLTQSFLGLLVLLSIGSALAPAFANDALVYHLAVPKAFLQAGGLVHLPNNIYSLFPQQIEMLYLFALALGSDSLAQLTGLGIVFLLLFALWQYSKKNIHKNYAWLTPLIFISTPTFFSVASSAYVDLQAAAYVFLAFYSWKNGYDQKQPGWFFLMTLFAGAAIATKLTTVIILPLAFLGLALHGRTHKNLKQTVSQCLILIFGSLLILSPWLARNYFFTGNPVAPFFMNIFGGENAINWDVVRSQMQFQYYSSLGMGHSFLDFLLLPINLTFFSEAHSLKFDGHIGIVYLLLIPALLGLDRKSIPLAIVFSVLLIFWFMQTQYIRLLAPAFAFLSVLLVTGLTQLFQKNKIGKKEKLFLTSILTLGLLFNTSIIMKEWFRVDPLSYILKKESRKQYLTRQFRAFPSYQDANEILTEKDKVLLVYMENLGYLMDRPFFSDTFFEDHTLTKIIDKGVYAADILNRLKLRGITHVMFNFHYIFGKDSVLTMGERAIFKNLLIKHGEQLSAKNGFLLYRFMLDSQSENQKQSIPLNH
;
A
#
# COMPACT_ATOMS: atom_id res chain seq x y z
N MET A 1 19.83 -6.65 -11.06
CA MET A 1 20.41 -5.67 -10.11
C MET A 1 19.45 -5.44 -8.94
N ASP A 2 18.21 -5.11 -9.19
CA ASP A 2 17.22 -4.75 -8.15
C ASP A 2 16.98 -5.84 -7.11
N PHE A 3 16.92 -7.12 -7.51
CA PHE A 3 16.78 -8.21 -6.56
C PHE A 3 17.97 -8.34 -5.59
N ALA A 4 19.19 -8.09 -6.07
CA ALA A 4 20.38 -8.09 -5.19
C ALA A 4 20.37 -6.88 -4.23
N LEU A 5 19.99 -5.70 -4.71
CA LEU A 5 19.81 -4.51 -3.87
C LEU A 5 18.71 -4.72 -2.83
N PHE A 6 17.60 -5.34 -3.20
CA PHE A 6 16.54 -5.72 -2.26
C PHE A 6 17.07 -6.56 -1.08
N LEU A 7 17.89 -7.58 -1.37
CA LEU A 7 18.50 -8.40 -0.30
C LEU A 7 19.42 -7.58 0.60
N LEU A 8 20.23 -6.67 0.02
CA LEU A 8 21.11 -5.78 0.79
C LEU A 8 20.32 -4.78 1.65
N ILE A 9 19.22 -4.23 1.14
CA ILE A 9 18.32 -3.35 1.90
C ILE A 9 17.76 -4.09 3.12
N PHE A 10 17.24 -5.31 2.94
CA PHE A 10 16.68 -6.09 4.04
C PHE A 10 17.73 -6.54 5.05
N LEU A 11 18.95 -6.79 4.59
CA LEU A 11 20.09 -7.01 5.49
C LEU A 11 20.43 -5.75 6.30
N ALA A 12 20.40 -4.57 5.68
CA ALA A 12 20.61 -3.29 6.38
C ALA A 12 19.46 -3.01 7.37
N PHE A 13 18.21 -3.32 7.03
CA PHE A 13 17.08 -3.27 7.97
C PHE A 13 17.34 -4.19 9.18
N HIS A 14 17.71 -5.45 8.94
CA HIS A 14 18.03 -6.39 10.02
C HIS A 14 19.14 -5.84 10.93
N ASN A 15 20.22 -5.34 10.36
CA ASN A 15 21.35 -4.81 11.12
C ASN A 15 20.97 -3.61 11.98
N SER A 16 20.24 -2.63 11.42
CA SER A 16 19.82 -1.44 12.16
C SER A 16 18.83 -1.78 13.30
N GLY A 17 17.88 -2.64 13.04
CA GLY A 17 16.91 -3.08 14.06
C GLY A 17 17.56 -3.91 15.15
N GLN A 18 18.54 -4.76 14.83
CA GLN A 18 19.29 -5.53 15.82
C GLN A 18 20.08 -4.64 16.80
N LEU A 19 20.65 -3.53 16.29
CA LEU A 19 21.33 -2.54 17.14
C LEU A 19 20.37 -1.93 18.17
N LEU A 20 19.15 -1.59 17.74
CA LEU A 20 18.13 -1.04 18.64
C LEU A 20 17.56 -2.07 19.61
N LEU A 21 17.27 -3.28 19.15
CA LEU A 21 16.77 -4.36 20.03
C LEU A 21 17.73 -4.64 21.18
N ASN A 22 19.03 -4.69 20.89
CA ASN A 22 20.04 -4.97 21.90
C ASN A 22 20.24 -3.82 22.89
N LYS A 23 20.23 -2.55 22.39
CA LYS A 23 20.56 -1.37 23.23
C LYS A 23 19.36 -0.79 23.96
N ILE A 24 18.17 -0.80 23.36
CA ILE A 24 16.98 -0.08 23.87
C ILE A 24 15.95 -1.04 24.46
N CYS A 25 15.64 -2.14 23.76
CA CYS A 25 14.58 -3.03 24.20
C CYS A 25 15.04 -4.06 25.24
N GLY A 26 16.34 -4.38 25.29
CA GLY A 26 16.89 -5.38 26.18
C GLY A 26 16.30 -6.79 26.02
N LEU A 27 15.71 -7.08 24.85
CA LEU A 27 15.00 -8.33 24.57
C LEU A 27 15.98 -9.44 24.19
N LYS A 28 15.77 -10.61 24.80
CA LYS A 28 16.46 -11.85 24.45
C LYS A 28 15.50 -12.78 23.75
N PHE A 29 15.84 -13.20 22.55
CA PHE A 29 15.04 -14.12 21.74
C PHE A 29 15.57 -15.55 21.91
N SER A 30 14.68 -16.48 22.22
CA SER A 30 15.00 -17.91 22.23
C SER A 30 14.93 -18.54 20.83
N ASP A 31 14.08 -18.00 19.95
CA ASP A 31 13.94 -18.45 18.57
C ASP A 31 14.67 -17.47 17.63
N PRO A 32 15.65 -17.95 16.82
CA PRO A 32 16.36 -17.10 15.85
C PRO A 32 15.42 -16.47 14.80
N GLY A 33 14.31 -17.13 14.47
CA GLY A 33 13.32 -16.62 13.55
C GLY A 33 12.60 -15.39 14.11
N GLU A 34 12.20 -15.41 15.39
CA GLU A 34 11.64 -14.21 16.04
C GLU A 34 12.69 -13.07 16.07
N ALA A 35 13.95 -13.38 16.37
CA ALA A 35 15.00 -12.36 16.38
C ALA A 35 15.16 -11.69 15.02
N VAL A 36 15.22 -12.47 13.93
CA VAL A 36 15.32 -11.93 12.56
C VAL A 36 14.07 -11.15 12.18
N LEU A 37 12.87 -11.67 12.47
CA LEU A 37 11.61 -11.02 12.19
C LEU A 37 11.53 -9.63 12.82
N PHE A 38 11.66 -9.56 14.14
CA PHE A 38 11.49 -8.32 14.88
C PHE A 38 12.61 -7.30 14.62
N SER A 39 13.86 -7.77 14.42
CA SER A 39 14.95 -6.86 14.05
C SER A 39 14.74 -6.27 12.66
N THR A 40 14.36 -7.08 11.65
CA THR A 40 14.17 -6.57 10.30
C THR A 40 12.97 -5.63 10.22
N ALA A 41 11.86 -5.96 10.89
CA ALA A 41 10.69 -5.10 10.95
C ALA A 41 10.98 -3.78 11.70
N LEU A 42 11.71 -3.82 12.81
CA LEU A 42 12.12 -2.60 13.53
C LEU A 42 13.08 -1.76 12.67
N GLY A 43 14.00 -2.41 11.96
CA GLY A 43 14.92 -1.73 11.05
C GLY A 43 14.22 -0.98 9.91
N SER A 44 13.11 -1.50 9.39
CA SER A 44 12.31 -0.78 8.39
C SER A 44 11.74 0.52 8.94
N ILE A 45 11.33 0.54 10.22
CA ILE A 45 10.88 1.77 10.90
C ILE A 45 12.04 2.76 11.07
N VAL A 46 13.24 2.26 11.43
CA VAL A 46 14.45 3.09 11.54
C VAL A 46 14.79 3.76 10.23
N PHE A 47 14.83 2.98 9.14
CA PHE A 47 15.14 3.52 7.81
C PHE A 47 14.08 4.53 7.36
N SER A 48 12.79 4.25 7.57
CA SER A 48 11.75 5.24 7.30
C SER A 48 11.96 6.53 8.09
N GLY A 49 12.32 6.43 9.38
CA GLY A 49 12.64 7.59 10.21
C GLY A 49 13.86 8.38 9.70
N ILE A 50 14.93 7.70 9.32
CA ILE A 50 16.13 8.33 8.72
C ILE A 50 15.74 9.07 7.44
N MET A 51 14.98 8.42 6.53
CA MET A 51 14.55 9.03 5.29
C MET A 51 13.63 10.25 5.55
N THR A 52 12.74 10.16 6.54
CA THR A 52 11.92 11.29 6.96
C THR A 52 12.78 12.48 7.38
N VAL A 53 13.78 12.26 8.23
CA VAL A 53 14.72 13.32 8.67
C VAL A 53 15.44 13.94 7.47
N LEU A 54 15.93 13.14 6.53
CA LEU A 54 16.64 13.62 5.34
C LEU A 54 15.74 14.45 4.42
N VAL A 55 14.48 14.03 4.23
CA VAL A 55 13.50 14.79 3.45
C VAL A 55 13.20 16.13 4.10
N PHE A 56 12.96 16.15 5.41
CA PHE A 56 12.63 17.38 6.14
C PHE A 56 13.82 18.34 6.27
N SER A 57 15.04 17.83 6.25
CA SER A 57 16.26 18.65 6.31
C SER A 57 16.80 19.07 4.94
N GLY A 58 16.21 18.61 3.83
CA GLY A 58 16.65 18.97 2.49
C GLY A 58 17.95 18.29 2.02
N PHE A 59 18.29 17.14 2.61
CA PHE A 59 19.55 16.42 2.29
C PHE A 59 19.34 15.09 1.57
N ILE A 60 18.18 14.88 0.96
CA ILE A 60 17.90 13.63 0.25
C ILE A 60 18.49 13.62 -1.16
N ASN A 61 19.34 12.67 -1.44
CA ASN A 61 19.86 12.35 -2.77
C ASN A 61 20.39 10.91 -2.82
N SER A 62 20.67 10.40 -4.03
CA SER A 62 21.13 9.03 -4.24
C SER A 62 22.47 8.73 -3.51
N ALA A 63 23.42 9.66 -3.50
CA ALA A 63 24.71 9.44 -2.85
C ALA A 63 24.56 9.25 -1.33
N VAL A 64 23.71 10.05 -0.67
CA VAL A 64 23.42 9.91 0.76
C VAL A 64 22.77 8.56 1.03
N CYS A 65 21.80 8.13 0.20
CA CYS A 65 21.14 6.83 0.35
C CYS A 65 22.12 5.66 0.20
N TRP A 66 23.04 5.70 -0.76
CA TRP A 66 24.10 4.70 -0.91
C TRP A 66 25.01 4.65 0.31
N ASN A 67 25.42 5.80 0.84
CA ASN A 67 26.26 5.86 2.05
C ASN A 67 25.55 5.24 3.26
N ILE A 68 24.26 5.53 3.46
CA ILE A 68 23.44 4.95 4.53
C ILE A 68 23.39 3.42 4.39
N LEU A 69 23.14 2.90 3.19
CA LEU A 69 23.13 1.47 2.93
C LEU A 69 24.46 0.83 3.34
N VAL A 70 25.58 1.37 2.85
CA VAL A 70 26.94 0.86 3.14
C VAL A 70 27.24 0.91 4.64
N VAL A 71 26.94 2.02 5.32
CA VAL A 71 27.15 2.16 6.76
C VAL A 71 26.44 1.06 7.55
N PHE A 72 25.14 0.79 7.28
CA PHE A 72 24.42 -0.25 8.02
C PHE A 72 24.83 -1.67 7.62
N LEU A 73 25.32 -1.90 6.41
CA LEU A 73 25.92 -3.18 6.03
C LEU A 73 27.24 -3.42 6.77
N VAL A 74 28.09 -2.40 6.87
CA VAL A 74 29.39 -2.50 7.58
C VAL A 74 29.20 -2.62 9.10
N LEU A 75 28.35 -1.78 9.71
CA LEU A 75 28.08 -1.84 11.15
C LEU A 75 27.47 -3.18 11.58
N GLY A 76 26.70 -3.80 10.70
CA GLY A 76 25.99 -5.06 10.99
C GLY A 76 26.70 -6.32 10.50
N TRP A 77 27.90 -6.23 10.00
CA TRP A 77 28.63 -7.38 9.43
C TRP A 77 28.71 -8.59 10.41
N LYS A 78 28.83 -8.35 11.72
CA LYS A 78 28.84 -9.41 12.76
C LYS A 78 27.49 -10.09 12.93
N ASN A 79 26.38 -9.45 12.53
CA ASN A 79 25.02 -9.97 12.68
C ASN A 79 24.66 -11.03 11.62
N LEU A 80 25.48 -11.22 10.59
CA LEU A 80 25.33 -12.26 9.57
C LEU A 80 25.22 -13.68 10.17
N SER A 81 25.80 -13.88 11.36
CA SER A 81 25.67 -15.15 12.09
C SER A 81 24.21 -15.50 12.45
N HIS A 82 23.35 -14.51 12.69
CA HIS A 82 21.92 -14.72 12.97
C HIS A 82 21.17 -15.20 11.72
N VAL A 83 21.47 -14.60 10.57
CA VAL A 83 20.90 -15.01 9.27
C VAL A 83 21.37 -16.43 8.92
N LYS A 84 22.63 -16.76 9.13
CA LYS A 84 23.16 -18.13 8.94
C LYS A 84 22.45 -19.15 9.85
N LYS A 85 22.21 -18.81 11.12
CA LYS A 85 21.43 -19.66 12.05
C LYS A 85 19.99 -19.85 11.58
N LEU A 86 19.36 -18.81 11.05
CA LEU A 86 18.00 -18.93 10.48
C LEU A 86 18.00 -19.90 9.29
N LEU A 87 18.93 -19.75 8.35
CA LEU A 87 19.06 -20.65 7.20
C LEU A 87 19.29 -22.11 7.64
N SER A 88 20.08 -22.34 8.69
CA SER A 88 20.27 -23.69 9.24
C SER A 88 19.00 -24.30 9.83
N VAL A 89 18.09 -23.48 10.38
CA VAL A 89 16.78 -23.95 10.88
C VAL A 89 15.88 -24.43 9.73
N PHE A 90 15.92 -23.75 8.59
CA PHE A 90 15.18 -24.20 7.40
C PHE A 90 15.77 -25.47 6.76
N ASN A 91 17.08 -25.64 6.85
CA ASN A 91 17.82 -26.77 6.29
C ASN A 91 17.92 -27.98 7.26
N SER A 92 17.46 -27.86 8.51
CA SER A 92 17.52 -28.97 9.45
C SER A 92 16.58 -30.08 9.00
N PRO A 93 17.06 -31.32 8.80
CA PRO A 93 16.21 -32.44 8.46
C PRO A 93 15.18 -32.64 9.57
N VAL A 94 13.90 -32.71 9.19
CA VAL A 94 12.83 -32.99 10.15
C VAL A 94 12.98 -34.42 10.59
N SER A 95 13.48 -34.63 11.80
CA SER A 95 13.91 -35.92 12.35
C SER A 95 12.79 -36.92 12.68
N GLN A 96 11.54 -36.62 12.27
CA GLN A 96 10.42 -37.58 12.36
C GLN A 96 9.51 -37.46 11.14
N PRO A 97 9.04 -38.57 10.54
CA PRO A 97 7.97 -38.53 9.57
C PRO A 97 6.73 -37.99 10.28
N ALA A 98 6.35 -36.75 9.92
CA ALA A 98 5.11 -36.18 10.42
C ALA A 98 3.95 -36.95 9.80
N GLU A 99 2.95 -37.36 10.61
CA GLU A 99 1.70 -37.99 10.13
C GLU A 99 0.99 -37.20 9.02
N ASP A 100 1.34 -35.90 8.85
CA ASP A 100 0.78 -34.97 7.89
C ASP A 100 1.83 -34.42 6.92
N SER A 101 2.86 -35.19 6.56
CA SER A 101 3.90 -34.72 5.61
C SER A 101 3.32 -34.29 4.25
N GLY A 102 2.28 -34.95 3.75
CA GLY A 102 1.61 -34.61 2.51
C GLY A 102 1.00 -33.20 2.52
N LEU A 103 0.22 -32.88 3.54
CA LEU A 103 -0.39 -31.53 3.67
C LEU A 103 0.67 -30.45 3.82
N ARG A 104 1.73 -30.70 4.59
CA ARG A 104 2.84 -29.75 4.75
C ARG A 104 3.55 -29.49 3.42
N ASN A 105 3.91 -30.54 2.68
CA ASN A 105 4.60 -30.42 1.40
C ASN A 105 3.72 -29.68 0.38
N LEU A 106 2.44 -30.01 0.30
CA LEU A 106 1.47 -29.32 -0.54
C LEU A 106 1.41 -27.82 -0.19
N THR A 107 1.27 -27.50 1.09
CA THR A 107 1.22 -26.11 1.58
C THR A 107 2.47 -25.33 1.21
N GLN A 108 3.64 -25.92 1.43
CA GLN A 108 4.92 -25.28 1.10
C GLN A 108 5.09 -25.09 -0.41
N SER A 109 4.64 -26.04 -1.24
CA SER A 109 4.68 -25.91 -2.71
C SER A 109 3.79 -24.78 -3.21
N PHE A 110 2.54 -24.67 -2.72
CA PHE A 110 1.66 -23.56 -3.08
C PHE A 110 2.23 -22.21 -2.61
N LEU A 111 2.71 -22.13 -1.39
CA LEU A 111 3.30 -20.89 -0.85
C LEU A 111 4.55 -20.51 -1.65
N GLY A 112 5.42 -21.46 -1.96
CA GLY A 112 6.61 -21.24 -2.80
C GLY A 112 6.24 -20.72 -4.19
N LEU A 113 5.22 -21.30 -4.83
CA LEU A 113 4.71 -20.83 -6.11
C LEU A 113 4.24 -19.37 -6.01
N LEU A 114 3.38 -19.04 -5.04
CA LEU A 114 2.85 -17.69 -4.89
C LEU A 114 3.96 -16.67 -4.57
N VAL A 115 4.96 -17.04 -3.76
CA VAL A 115 6.13 -16.19 -3.48
C VAL A 115 6.94 -15.94 -4.77
N LEU A 116 7.18 -16.97 -5.58
CA LEU A 116 7.91 -16.81 -6.86
C LEU A 116 7.14 -15.92 -7.84
N LEU A 117 5.83 -16.12 -7.96
CA LEU A 117 4.98 -15.30 -8.82
C LEU A 117 4.96 -13.83 -8.35
N SER A 118 4.89 -13.57 -7.03
CA SER A 118 4.89 -12.22 -6.50
C SER A 118 6.22 -11.50 -6.71
N ILE A 119 7.36 -12.20 -6.57
CA ILE A 119 8.68 -11.66 -6.92
C ILE A 119 8.74 -11.33 -8.42
N GLY A 120 8.24 -12.23 -9.27
CA GLY A 120 8.15 -11.98 -10.71
C GLY A 120 7.34 -10.71 -11.01
N SER A 121 6.16 -10.56 -10.41
CA SER A 121 5.34 -9.35 -10.60
C SER A 121 6.06 -8.08 -10.14
N ALA A 122 6.72 -8.11 -8.98
CA ALA A 122 7.41 -6.95 -8.41
C ALA A 122 8.70 -6.56 -9.17
N LEU A 123 9.27 -7.46 -9.96
CA LEU A 123 10.42 -7.18 -10.84
C LEU A 123 10.04 -6.44 -12.13
N ALA A 124 8.76 -6.46 -12.52
CA ALA A 124 8.27 -5.68 -13.66
C ALA A 124 8.09 -4.19 -13.29
N PRO A 125 8.04 -3.28 -14.27
CA PRO A 125 7.76 -1.87 -14.01
C PRO A 125 6.44 -1.66 -13.28
N ALA A 126 6.38 -0.67 -12.38
CA ALA A 126 5.16 -0.33 -11.66
C ALA A 126 4.07 0.15 -12.62
N PHE A 127 2.86 -0.40 -12.45
CA PHE A 127 1.69 -0.02 -13.27
C PHE A 127 0.40 0.12 -12.46
N ALA A 128 0.41 -0.20 -11.18
CA ALA A 128 -0.77 -0.07 -10.33
C ALA A 128 -1.13 1.42 -10.11
N ASN A 129 -2.42 1.76 -10.20
CA ASN A 129 -2.89 3.15 -10.20
C ASN A 129 -2.39 3.95 -8.99
N ASP A 130 -2.75 3.56 -7.75
CA ASP A 130 -2.34 4.31 -6.54
C ASP A 130 -0.81 4.42 -6.42
N ALA A 131 -0.05 3.41 -6.89
CA ALA A 131 1.41 3.48 -6.91
C ALA A 131 1.89 4.66 -7.77
N LEU A 132 1.32 4.85 -8.95
CA LEU A 132 1.72 5.90 -9.89
C LEU A 132 1.11 7.27 -9.57
N VAL A 133 -0.03 7.31 -8.86
CA VAL A 133 -0.70 8.55 -8.45
C VAL A 133 -0.01 9.19 -7.27
N TYR A 134 0.39 8.41 -6.23
CA TYR A 134 0.96 9.00 -5.01
C TYR A 134 2.02 8.16 -4.30
N HIS A 135 1.93 6.82 -4.20
CA HIS A 135 2.89 6.04 -3.42
C HIS A 135 4.33 6.09 -3.98
N LEU A 136 4.50 6.25 -5.29
CA LEU A 136 5.80 6.48 -5.93
C LEU A 136 5.96 7.93 -6.42
N ALA A 137 4.86 8.60 -6.82
CA ALA A 137 4.93 9.96 -7.36
C ALA A 137 5.38 10.96 -6.30
N VAL A 138 4.89 10.87 -5.06
CA VAL A 138 5.29 11.79 -3.98
C VAL A 138 6.74 11.56 -3.56
N PRO A 139 7.22 10.32 -3.31
CA PRO A 139 8.64 10.05 -3.12
C PRO A 139 9.55 10.53 -4.26
N LYS A 140 9.12 10.35 -5.53
CA LYS A 140 9.86 10.87 -6.70
C LYS A 140 9.99 12.39 -6.64
N ALA A 141 8.90 13.09 -6.30
CA ALA A 141 8.92 14.55 -6.18
C ALA A 141 9.88 15.02 -5.07
N PHE A 142 9.90 14.34 -3.91
CA PHE A 142 10.86 14.65 -2.83
C PHE A 142 12.32 14.39 -3.26
N LEU A 143 12.57 13.30 -3.98
CA LEU A 143 13.90 12.97 -4.48
C LEU A 143 14.39 14.01 -5.51
N GLN A 144 13.51 14.43 -6.43
CA GLN A 144 13.80 15.46 -7.43
C GLN A 144 14.05 16.83 -6.81
N ALA A 145 13.29 17.18 -5.77
CA ALA A 145 13.46 18.44 -5.04
C ALA A 145 14.65 18.44 -4.07
N GLY A 146 15.24 17.27 -3.79
CA GLY A 146 16.26 17.12 -2.76
C GLY A 146 15.74 17.27 -1.32
N GLY A 147 14.41 17.30 -1.11
CA GLY A 147 13.78 17.52 0.18
C GLY A 147 12.27 17.56 0.11
N LEU A 148 11.68 18.08 1.19
CA LEU A 148 10.23 18.23 1.32
C LEU A 148 9.69 19.27 0.35
N VAL A 149 8.68 18.90 -0.43
CA VAL A 149 7.98 19.80 -1.38
C VAL A 149 6.47 19.72 -1.16
N HIS A 150 5.81 20.88 -1.25
CA HIS A 150 4.36 20.96 -1.19
C HIS A 150 3.75 20.58 -2.56
N LEU A 151 2.79 19.66 -2.56
CA LEU A 151 2.08 19.19 -3.75
C LEU A 151 0.58 19.49 -3.60
N PRO A 152 0.15 20.74 -3.80
CA PRO A 152 -1.20 21.21 -3.46
C PRO A 152 -2.31 20.52 -4.27
N ASN A 153 -1.98 19.92 -5.41
CA ASN A 153 -2.94 19.26 -6.29
C ASN A 153 -3.08 17.77 -6.01
N ASN A 154 -2.24 17.21 -5.13
CA ASN A 154 -2.30 15.81 -4.75
C ASN A 154 -2.60 15.68 -3.25
N ILE A 155 -3.88 15.56 -2.90
CA ILE A 155 -4.32 15.46 -1.50
C ILE A 155 -3.71 14.26 -0.77
N TYR A 156 -3.38 13.18 -1.48
CA TYR A 156 -2.74 12.02 -0.89
C TYR A 156 -1.31 12.30 -0.43
N SER A 157 -0.68 13.39 -0.94
CA SER A 157 0.63 13.84 -0.44
C SER A 157 0.58 14.29 1.02
N LEU A 158 -0.61 14.61 1.56
CA LEU A 158 -0.83 15.00 2.95
C LEU A 158 -1.07 13.82 3.89
N PHE A 159 -1.23 12.60 3.38
CA PHE A 159 -1.29 11.42 4.23
C PHE A 159 0.09 11.08 4.82
N PRO A 160 0.15 10.47 6.02
CA PRO A 160 1.41 9.96 6.55
C PRO A 160 2.06 8.98 5.58
N GLN A 161 3.39 8.97 5.48
CA GLN A 161 4.13 8.28 4.42
C GLN A 161 5.24 7.37 4.96
N GLN A 162 4.93 6.54 5.95
CA GLN A 162 5.89 5.67 6.60
C GLN A 162 6.55 4.67 5.62
N ILE A 163 5.79 4.03 4.76
CA ILE A 163 6.29 3.06 3.77
C ILE A 163 6.82 3.78 2.53
N GLU A 164 6.21 4.89 2.14
CA GLU A 164 6.67 5.68 1.00
C GLU A 164 8.08 6.24 1.22
N MET A 165 8.53 6.41 2.47
CA MET A 165 9.93 6.74 2.76
C MET A 165 10.87 5.57 2.43
N LEU A 166 10.42 4.32 2.56
CA LEU A 166 11.19 3.16 2.09
C LEU A 166 11.18 3.06 0.56
N TYR A 167 10.06 3.44 -0.09
CA TYR A 167 10.00 3.54 -1.55
C TYR A 167 10.92 4.65 -2.07
N LEU A 168 11.00 5.79 -1.38
CA LEU A 168 11.96 6.85 -1.70
C LEU A 168 13.40 6.35 -1.62
N PHE A 169 13.74 5.61 -0.57
CA PHE A 169 15.07 4.99 -0.44
C PHE A 169 15.37 4.05 -1.60
N ALA A 170 14.40 3.20 -1.96
CA ALA A 170 14.54 2.27 -3.08
C ALA A 170 14.67 3.00 -4.43
N LEU A 171 13.87 4.04 -4.68
CA LEU A 171 13.96 4.88 -5.88
C LEU A 171 15.33 5.60 -5.99
N ALA A 172 15.87 6.07 -4.86
CA ALA A 172 17.19 6.71 -4.83
C ALA A 172 18.35 5.76 -5.13
N LEU A 173 18.20 4.45 -4.85
CA LEU A 173 19.19 3.41 -5.10
C LEU A 173 19.02 2.70 -6.45
N GLY A 174 17.82 2.67 -7.00
CA GLY A 174 17.53 1.85 -8.17
C GLY A 174 16.28 2.31 -8.94
N SER A 175 15.22 1.54 -8.89
CA SER A 175 14.04 1.68 -9.76
C SER A 175 12.72 1.53 -9.00
N ASP A 176 11.61 1.73 -9.72
CA ASP A 176 10.26 1.42 -9.23
C ASP A 176 10.08 -0.09 -8.96
N SER A 177 10.75 -0.97 -9.71
CA SER A 177 10.79 -2.40 -9.39
C SER A 177 11.46 -2.67 -8.03
N LEU A 178 12.53 -1.94 -7.69
CA LEU A 178 13.16 -2.03 -6.36
C LEU A 178 12.23 -1.53 -5.25
N ALA A 179 11.44 -0.47 -5.52
CA ALA A 179 10.43 0.01 -4.59
C ALA A 179 9.32 -1.05 -4.35
N GLN A 180 8.81 -1.68 -5.44
CA GLN A 180 7.86 -2.79 -5.35
C GLN A 180 8.42 -3.98 -4.55
N LEU A 181 9.67 -4.39 -4.83
CA LEU A 181 10.36 -5.45 -4.08
C LEU A 181 10.52 -5.07 -2.60
N THR A 182 10.80 -3.80 -2.29
CA THR A 182 10.92 -3.33 -0.89
C THR A 182 9.57 -3.45 -0.19
N GLY A 183 8.47 -3.04 -0.81
CA GLY A 183 7.11 -3.23 -0.30
C GLY A 183 6.75 -4.71 -0.11
N LEU A 184 7.05 -5.55 -1.11
CA LEU A 184 6.86 -7.01 -1.05
C LEU A 184 7.65 -7.64 0.09
N GLY A 185 8.86 -7.19 0.35
CA GLY A 185 9.67 -7.68 1.46
C GLY A 185 9.02 -7.42 2.84
N ILE A 186 8.34 -6.28 3.03
CA ILE A 186 7.54 -6.05 4.26
C ILE A 186 6.33 -7.01 4.31
N VAL A 187 5.73 -7.34 3.16
CA VAL A 187 4.69 -8.39 3.12
C VAL A 187 5.28 -9.75 3.48
N PHE A 188 6.49 -10.07 3.03
CA PHE A 188 7.17 -11.31 3.45
C PHE A 188 7.45 -11.33 4.96
N LEU A 189 7.71 -10.19 5.59
CA LEU A 189 7.76 -10.11 7.06
C LEU A 189 6.40 -10.42 7.71
N LEU A 190 5.29 -9.98 7.12
CA LEU A 190 3.95 -10.38 7.58
C LEU A 190 3.73 -11.88 7.45
N LEU A 191 4.01 -12.47 6.29
CA LEU A 191 3.88 -13.91 6.08
C LEU A 191 4.75 -14.71 7.06
N PHE A 192 5.97 -14.23 7.30
CA PHE A 192 6.89 -14.82 8.27
C PHE A 192 6.40 -14.65 9.72
N ALA A 193 5.80 -13.51 10.06
CA ALA A 193 5.18 -13.27 11.36
C ALA A 193 3.98 -14.21 11.60
N LEU A 194 3.13 -14.38 10.60
CA LEU A 194 2.00 -15.33 10.64
C LEU A 194 2.47 -16.77 10.86
N TRP A 195 3.52 -17.18 10.14
CA TRP A 195 4.12 -18.49 10.30
C TRP A 195 4.76 -18.67 11.69
N GLN A 196 5.58 -17.73 12.15
CA GLN A 196 6.26 -17.79 13.45
C GLN A 196 5.25 -17.80 14.60
N TYR A 197 4.23 -16.94 14.52
CA TYR A 197 3.16 -16.92 15.51
C TYR A 197 2.42 -18.28 15.57
N SER A 198 2.07 -18.84 14.43
CA SER A 198 1.35 -20.10 14.32
C SER A 198 2.22 -21.29 14.77
N LYS A 199 3.52 -21.29 14.40
CA LYS A 199 4.49 -22.29 14.86
C LYS A 199 4.61 -22.33 16.39
N LYS A 200 4.64 -21.14 17.02
CA LYS A 200 4.81 -20.99 18.47
C LYS A 200 3.53 -21.25 19.26
N ASN A 201 2.40 -20.74 18.79
CA ASN A 201 1.17 -20.67 19.57
C ASN A 201 0.09 -21.69 19.15
N ILE A 202 0.21 -22.32 17.97
CA ILE A 202 -0.76 -23.28 17.44
C ILE A 202 -0.10 -24.66 17.33
N HIS A 203 0.59 -24.91 16.22
CA HIS A 203 1.28 -26.17 15.97
C HIS A 203 2.26 -26.10 14.80
N LYS A 204 3.48 -26.64 14.99
CA LYS A 204 4.56 -26.53 13.99
C LYS A 204 4.22 -27.13 12.62
N ASN A 205 3.43 -28.22 12.58
CA ASN A 205 3.11 -28.92 11.32
C ASN A 205 2.10 -28.16 10.45
N TYR A 206 1.21 -27.37 11.08
CA TYR A 206 0.17 -26.61 10.37
C TYR A 206 0.48 -25.12 10.21
N ALA A 207 1.61 -24.65 10.78
CA ALA A 207 1.99 -23.24 10.80
C ALA A 207 2.08 -22.61 9.39
N TRP A 208 2.48 -23.37 8.37
CA TRP A 208 2.58 -22.90 6.99
C TRP A 208 1.24 -22.60 6.32
N LEU A 209 0.13 -23.16 6.84
CA LEU A 209 -1.20 -22.88 6.32
C LEU A 209 -1.60 -21.42 6.52
N THR A 210 -1.19 -20.79 7.62
CA THR A 210 -1.59 -19.41 7.94
C THR A 210 -1.13 -18.41 6.88
N PRO A 211 0.17 -18.30 6.55
CA PRO A 211 0.61 -17.40 5.48
C PRO A 211 0.06 -17.81 4.12
N LEU A 212 -0.13 -19.12 3.84
CA LEU A 212 -0.69 -19.57 2.57
C LEU A 212 -2.15 -19.11 2.40
N ILE A 213 -3.01 -19.30 3.41
CA ILE A 213 -4.41 -18.86 3.36
C ILE A 213 -4.45 -17.35 3.11
N PHE A 214 -3.63 -16.58 3.82
CA PHE A 214 -3.58 -15.12 3.66
C PHE A 214 -3.20 -14.70 2.24
N ILE A 215 -2.05 -15.16 1.73
CA ILE A 215 -1.53 -14.70 0.43
C ILE A 215 -2.24 -15.34 -0.77
N SER A 216 -2.97 -16.45 -0.58
CA SER A 216 -3.81 -17.04 -1.63
C SER A 216 -5.05 -16.20 -1.98
N THR A 217 -5.33 -15.13 -1.22
CA THR A 217 -6.37 -14.16 -1.56
C THR A 217 -5.96 -13.38 -2.81
N PRO A 218 -6.72 -13.44 -3.93
CA PRO A 218 -6.28 -12.82 -5.18
C PRO A 218 -5.95 -11.33 -5.07
N THR A 219 -6.77 -10.54 -4.37
CA THR A 219 -6.50 -9.12 -4.15
C THR A 219 -5.24 -8.90 -3.30
N PHE A 220 -5.03 -9.68 -2.23
CA PHE A 220 -3.81 -9.52 -1.41
C PHE A 220 -2.55 -9.88 -2.19
N PHE A 221 -2.60 -10.93 -3.02
CA PHE A 221 -1.51 -11.27 -3.92
C PHE A 221 -1.17 -10.12 -4.88
N SER A 222 -2.18 -9.53 -5.53
CA SER A 222 -1.99 -8.41 -6.48
C SER A 222 -1.40 -7.19 -5.78
N VAL A 223 -1.95 -6.80 -4.61
CA VAL A 223 -1.47 -5.65 -3.83
C VAL A 223 -0.08 -5.89 -3.24
N ALA A 224 0.26 -7.14 -2.87
CA ALA A 224 1.58 -7.49 -2.34
C ALA A 224 2.73 -7.19 -3.30
N SER A 225 2.52 -7.41 -4.58
CA SER A 225 3.52 -7.21 -5.64
C SER A 225 3.52 -5.82 -6.26
N SER A 226 2.65 -4.93 -5.79
CA SER A 226 2.55 -3.53 -6.20
C SER A 226 3.15 -2.61 -5.13
N ALA A 227 3.52 -1.38 -5.50
CA ALA A 227 3.97 -0.39 -4.52
C ALA A 227 2.79 0.27 -3.80
N TYR A 228 1.94 -0.54 -3.17
CA TYR A 228 0.86 -0.17 -2.26
C TYR A 228 1.35 -0.26 -0.81
N VAL A 229 0.49 0.10 0.16
CA VAL A 229 0.88 0.13 1.58
C VAL A 229 -0.09 -0.64 2.50
N ASP A 230 -1.16 -1.23 1.95
CA ASP A 230 -2.23 -1.88 2.71
C ASP A 230 -1.74 -3.11 3.49
N LEU A 231 -0.96 -3.99 2.83
CA LEU A 231 -0.45 -5.19 3.46
C LEU A 231 0.73 -4.87 4.40
N GLN A 232 1.48 -3.83 4.11
CA GLN A 232 2.54 -3.33 4.98
C GLN A 232 1.95 -2.77 6.28
N ALA A 233 0.83 -2.05 6.19
CA ALA A 233 0.07 -1.63 7.37
C ALA A 233 -0.43 -2.85 8.17
N ALA A 234 -0.96 -3.88 7.49
CA ALA A 234 -1.35 -5.13 8.12
C ALA A 234 -0.17 -5.83 8.82
N ALA A 235 1.04 -5.75 8.25
CA ALA A 235 2.25 -6.28 8.87
C ALA A 235 2.52 -5.62 10.23
N TYR A 236 2.50 -4.29 10.28
CA TYR A 236 2.73 -3.58 11.53
C TYR A 236 1.60 -3.77 12.54
N VAL A 237 0.33 -3.86 12.11
CA VAL A 237 -0.80 -4.20 12.99
C VAL A 237 -0.61 -5.59 13.62
N PHE A 238 -0.25 -6.59 12.82
CA PHE A 238 -0.03 -7.94 13.34
C PHE A 238 1.20 -8.03 14.25
N LEU A 239 2.30 -7.34 13.92
CA LEU A 239 3.50 -7.28 14.74
C LEU A 239 3.26 -6.54 16.07
N ALA A 240 2.41 -5.51 16.10
CA ALA A 240 1.99 -4.85 17.33
C ALA A 240 1.25 -5.84 18.25
N PHE A 241 0.30 -6.59 17.71
CA PHE A 241 -0.41 -7.66 18.47
C PHE A 241 0.56 -8.77 18.92
N TYR A 242 1.46 -9.22 18.05
CA TYR A 242 2.42 -10.28 18.40
C TYR A 242 3.38 -9.82 19.51
N SER A 243 3.80 -8.55 19.48
CA SER A 243 4.58 -7.93 20.55
C SER A 243 3.81 -7.87 21.86
N TRP A 244 2.53 -7.45 21.81
CA TRP A 244 1.66 -7.48 22.99
C TRP A 244 1.55 -8.89 23.59
N LYS A 245 1.30 -9.89 22.75
CA LYS A 245 1.18 -11.30 23.19
C LYS A 245 2.44 -11.80 23.84
N ASN A 246 3.61 -11.52 23.25
CA ASN A 246 4.89 -11.88 23.85
C ASN A 246 5.15 -11.14 25.17
N GLY A 247 4.79 -9.86 25.26
CA GLY A 247 4.90 -9.07 26.49
C GLY A 247 4.01 -9.62 27.61
N TYR A 248 2.81 -10.03 27.26
CA TYR A 248 1.87 -10.67 28.20
C TYR A 248 2.41 -11.99 28.72
N ASP A 249 2.92 -12.88 27.84
CA ASP A 249 3.40 -14.21 28.19
C ASP A 249 4.75 -14.18 28.91
N GLN A 250 5.69 -13.34 28.46
CA GLN A 250 7.08 -13.33 28.93
C GLN A 250 7.34 -12.28 30.03
N LYS A 251 6.39 -11.37 30.26
CA LYS A 251 6.48 -10.29 31.28
C LYS A 251 7.71 -9.36 31.11
N GLN A 252 8.20 -9.19 29.87
CA GLN A 252 9.34 -8.31 29.56
C GLN A 252 8.83 -6.98 29.00
N PRO A 253 9.17 -5.83 29.63
CA PRO A 253 8.68 -4.51 29.22
C PRO A 253 9.03 -4.09 27.79
N GLY A 254 10.19 -4.55 27.28
CA GLY A 254 10.64 -4.24 25.93
C GLY A 254 9.65 -4.66 24.82
N TRP A 255 8.85 -5.69 25.06
CA TRP A 255 7.81 -6.09 24.12
C TRP A 255 6.69 -5.06 23.98
N PHE A 256 6.31 -4.38 25.06
CA PHE A 256 5.30 -3.32 25.02
C PHE A 256 5.83 -2.06 24.33
N PHE A 257 7.16 -1.83 24.42
CA PHE A 257 7.80 -0.78 23.64
C PHE A 257 7.76 -1.11 22.14
N LEU A 258 8.08 -2.34 21.74
CA LEU A 258 7.94 -2.79 20.34
C LEU A 258 6.49 -2.69 19.85
N MET A 259 5.51 -3.09 20.68
CA MET A 259 4.08 -2.90 20.37
C MET A 259 3.77 -1.44 20.01
N THR A 260 4.29 -0.50 20.80
CA THR A 260 4.11 0.93 20.58
C THR A 260 4.69 1.39 19.24
N LEU A 261 5.92 0.96 18.92
CA LEU A 261 6.57 1.33 17.66
C LEU A 261 5.82 0.77 16.45
N PHE A 262 5.38 -0.48 16.50
CA PHE A 262 4.60 -1.07 15.43
C PHE A 262 3.19 -0.46 15.31
N ALA A 263 2.52 -0.13 16.42
CA ALA A 263 1.23 0.57 16.38
C ALA A 263 1.36 1.96 15.74
N GLY A 264 2.38 2.73 16.14
CA GLY A 264 2.68 4.03 15.54
C GLY A 264 3.01 3.93 14.05
N ALA A 265 3.85 2.95 13.66
CA ALA A 265 4.20 2.70 12.27
C ALA A 265 2.99 2.25 11.42
N ALA A 266 2.08 1.46 11.98
CA ALA A 266 0.83 1.08 11.30
C ALA A 266 0.01 2.33 10.95
N ILE A 267 -0.22 3.24 11.91
CA ILE A 267 -1.01 4.46 11.71
C ILE A 267 -0.29 5.40 10.74
N ALA A 268 1.03 5.55 10.86
CA ALA A 268 1.84 6.36 9.95
C ALA A 268 1.96 5.75 8.55
N THR A 269 1.66 4.46 8.37
CA THR A 269 1.53 3.80 7.07
C THR A 269 0.13 4.04 6.48
N LYS A 270 -0.92 3.86 7.27
CA LYS A 270 -2.30 4.03 6.82
C LYS A 270 -3.23 4.40 7.96
N LEU A 271 -3.86 5.58 7.88
CA LEU A 271 -4.71 6.12 8.94
C LEU A 271 -5.89 5.20 9.31
N THR A 272 -6.36 4.35 8.39
CA THR A 272 -7.42 3.36 8.67
C THR A 272 -7.02 2.35 9.74
N THR A 273 -5.73 2.25 10.10
CA THR A 273 -5.27 1.37 11.18
C THR A 273 -5.31 2.02 12.56
N VAL A 274 -5.79 3.27 12.70
CA VAL A 274 -5.86 3.99 13.99
C VAL A 274 -6.60 3.21 15.07
N ILE A 275 -7.54 2.34 14.70
CA ILE A 275 -8.27 1.45 15.59
C ILE A 275 -7.35 0.51 16.40
N ILE A 276 -6.07 0.37 16.01
CA ILE A 276 -5.09 -0.40 16.79
C ILE A 276 -4.81 0.24 18.17
N LEU A 277 -4.94 1.57 18.31
CA LEU A 277 -4.69 2.23 19.59
C LEU A 277 -5.69 1.81 20.67
N PRO A 278 -7.02 1.93 20.50
CA PRO A 278 -7.97 1.44 21.50
C PRO A 278 -7.83 -0.06 21.76
N LEU A 279 -7.48 -0.87 20.76
CA LEU A 279 -7.19 -2.30 20.95
C LEU A 279 -5.93 -2.51 21.83
N ALA A 280 -4.86 -1.76 21.58
CA ALA A 280 -3.65 -1.79 22.39
C ALA A 280 -3.90 -1.32 23.82
N PHE A 281 -4.68 -0.24 24.02
CA PHE A 281 -5.12 0.21 25.34
C PHE A 281 -5.89 -0.86 26.10
N LEU A 282 -6.86 -1.51 25.45
CA LEU A 282 -7.60 -2.62 26.04
C LEU A 282 -6.65 -3.76 26.46
N GLY A 283 -5.69 -4.13 25.58
CA GLY A 283 -4.68 -5.14 25.87
C GLY A 283 -3.82 -4.80 27.08
N LEU A 284 -3.38 -3.54 27.21
CA LEU A 284 -2.61 -3.05 28.35
C LEU A 284 -3.45 -3.03 29.63
N ALA A 285 -4.70 -2.57 29.56
CA ALA A 285 -5.62 -2.54 30.69
C ALA A 285 -5.89 -3.96 31.26
N LEU A 286 -6.13 -4.94 30.37
CA LEU A 286 -6.29 -6.33 30.76
C LEU A 286 -5.01 -6.89 31.41
N HIS A 287 -3.84 -6.59 30.84
CA HIS A 287 -2.56 -6.98 31.44
C HIS A 287 -2.36 -6.38 32.85
N GLY A 288 -2.61 -5.07 33.00
CA GLY A 288 -2.49 -4.37 34.26
C GLY A 288 -3.46 -4.88 35.34
N ARG A 289 -4.71 -5.21 34.95
CA ARG A 289 -5.69 -5.81 35.85
C ARG A 289 -5.22 -7.17 36.38
N THR A 290 -4.64 -8.00 35.50
CA THR A 290 -4.14 -9.32 35.86
C THR A 290 -2.96 -9.23 36.83
N HIS A 291 -2.07 -8.26 36.64
CA HIS A 291 -0.87 -8.09 37.47
C HIS A 291 -1.04 -7.07 38.62
N LYS A 292 -2.22 -6.45 38.79
CA LYS A 292 -2.55 -5.46 39.84
C LYS A 292 -1.53 -4.30 39.97
N ASN A 293 -0.92 -3.90 38.84
CA ASN A 293 0.07 -2.82 38.79
C ASN A 293 -0.43 -1.63 37.95
N LEU A 294 -1.27 -0.79 38.58
CA LEU A 294 -1.85 0.40 37.93
C LEU A 294 -0.80 1.39 37.44
N LYS A 295 0.26 1.63 38.25
CA LYS A 295 1.32 2.58 37.90
C LYS A 295 2.04 2.17 36.61
N GLN A 296 2.38 0.88 36.49
CA GLN A 296 3.00 0.34 35.29
C GLN A 296 2.06 0.40 34.07
N THR A 297 0.78 0.10 34.23
CA THR A 297 -0.21 0.17 33.16
C THR A 297 -0.36 1.59 32.65
N VAL A 298 -0.48 2.60 33.55
CA VAL A 298 -0.55 4.01 33.16
C VAL A 298 0.70 4.43 32.40
N SER A 299 1.89 4.07 32.90
CA SER A 299 3.16 4.35 32.21
C SER A 299 3.20 3.73 30.80
N GLN A 300 2.76 2.48 30.62
CA GLN A 300 2.69 1.81 29.32
C GLN A 300 1.68 2.50 28.38
N CYS A 301 0.54 2.95 28.89
CA CYS A 301 -0.44 3.71 28.12
C CYS A 301 0.14 5.07 27.65
N LEU A 302 0.86 5.76 28.52
CA LEU A 302 1.55 7.01 28.15
C LEU A 302 2.62 6.75 27.07
N ILE A 303 3.43 5.70 27.23
CA ILE A 303 4.42 5.31 26.24
C ILE A 303 3.75 5.00 24.88
N LEU A 304 2.59 4.32 24.90
CA LEU A 304 1.83 4.03 23.67
C LEU A 304 1.37 5.33 22.98
N ILE A 305 0.82 6.29 23.73
CA ILE A 305 0.39 7.58 23.16
C ILE A 305 1.58 8.33 22.58
N PHE A 306 2.57 8.64 23.43
CA PHE A 306 3.69 9.49 23.04
C PHE A 306 4.58 8.83 21.98
N GLY A 307 4.82 7.51 22.08
CA GLY A 307 5.60 6.79 21.10
C GLY A 307 4.92 6.69 19.73
N SER A 308 3.60 6.48 19.69
CA SER A 308 2.85 6.49 18.43
C SER A 308 2.78 7.90 17.84
N LEU A 309 2.56 8.93 18.68
CA LEU A 309 2.59 10.33 18.25
C LEU A 309 3.97 10.75 17.73
N LEU A 310 5.06 10.26 18.32
CA LEU A 310 6.42 10.55 17.84
C LEU A 310 6.62 10.10 16.39
N ILE A 311 6.13 8.91 16.03
CA ILE A 311 6.24 8.39 14.65
C ILE A 311 5.33 9.17 13.69
N LEU A 312 4.15 9.60 14.16
CA LEU A 312 3.17 10.33 13.36
C LEU A 312 3.49 11.83 13.23
N SER A 313 4.15 12.41 14.24
CA SER A 313 4.34 13.86 14.39
C SER A 313 5.01 14.56 13.21
N PRO A 314 6.00 13.99 12.47
CA PRO A 314 6.55 14.65 11.30
C PRO A 314 5.48 14.97 10.25
N TRP A 315 4.56 14.04 10.03
CA TRP A 315 3.48 14.19 9.05
C TRP A 315 2.43 15.22 9.50
N LEU A 316 2.10 15.25 10.79
CA LEU A 316 1.22 16.28 11.36
C LEU A 316 1.87 17.67 11.27
N ALA A 317 3.16 17.77 11.59
CA ALA A 317 3.93 19.01 11.50
C ALA A 317 4.01 19.52 10.05
N ARG A 318 4.30 18.63 9.08
CA ARG A 318 4.30 18.95 7.65
C ARG A 318 2.94 19.52 7.21
N ASN A 319 1.85 18.84 7.57
CA ASN A 319 0.52 19.29 7.21
C ASN A 319 0.21 20.66 7.80
N TYR A 320 0.50 20.88 9.09
CA TYR A 320 0.35 22.17 9.74
C TYR A 320 1.18 23.25 9.04
N PHE A 321 2.44 22.96 8.71
CA PHE A 321 3.34 23.90 8.05
C PHE A 321 2.82 24.31 6.65
N PHE A 322 2.30 23.39 5.86
CA PHE A 322 1.82 23.68 4.51
C PHE A 322 0.40 24.22 4.46
N THR A 323 -0.48 23.86 5.40
CA THR A 323 -1.91 24.14 5.29
C THR A 323 -2.52 24.84 6.51
N GLY A 324 -1.78 24.97 7.61
CA GLY A 324 -2.34 25.40 8.89
C GLY A 324 -3.18 24.33 9.61
N ASN A 325 -3.44 23.20 8.96
CA ASN A 325 -4.25 22.09 9.48
C ASN A 325 -3.38 20.85 9.68
N PRO A 326 -3.10 20.41 10.92
CA PRO A 326 -2.21 19.28 11.17
C PRO A 326 -2.76 17.94 10.65
N VAL A 327 -4.06 17.83 10.49
CA VAL A 327 -4.76 16.62 10.02
C VAL A 327 -5.34 16.74 8.62
N ALA A 328 -4.88 17.73 7.83
CA ALA A 328 -5.30 17.89 6.44
C ALA A 328 -5.12 16.57 5.66
N PRO A 329 -6.03 16.25 4.73
CA PRO A 329 -7.19 17.03 4.25
C PRO A 329 -8.48 16.84 5.09
N PHE A 330 -8.40 16.27 6.29
CA PHE A 330 -9.54 16.06 7.18
C PHE A 330 -9.82 17.29 8.06
N PHE A 331 -11.04 17.38 8.58
CA PHE A 331 -11.48 18.42 9.53
C PHE A 331 -11.23 19.87 9.06
N MET A 332 -11.34 20.10 7.73
CA MET A 332 -11.15 21.44 7.15
C MET A 332 -12.16 22.48 7.68
N ASN A 333 -13.37 22.06 8.01
CA ASN A 333 -14.39 22.88 8.65
C ASN A 333 -13.99 23.37 10.07
N ILE A 334 -13.00 22.74 10.70
CA ILE A 334 -12.50 23.11 12.05
C ILE A 334 -11.18 23.86 11.95
N PHE A 335 -10.23 23.36 11.16
CA PHE A 335 -8.87 23.88 11.09
C PHE A 335 -8.58 24.72 9.84
N GLY A 336 -9.49 24.74 8.85
CA GLY A 336 -9.22 25.38 7.55
C GLY A 336 -8.20 24.61 6.70
N GLY A 337 -7.51 25.33 5.81
CA GLY A 337 -6.46 24.77 4.94
C GLY A 337 -6.85 24.65 3.48
N GLU A 338 -8.08 24.98 3.09
CA GLU A 338 -8.60 24.87 1.73
C GLU A 338 -7.82 25.69 0.70
N ASN A 339 -7.36 26.89 1.11
CA ASN A 339 -6.61 27.78 0.23
C ASN A 339 -5.20 27.27 -0.10
N ALA A 340 -4.65 26.39 0.74
CA ALA A 340 -3.30 25.87 0.57
C ALA A 340 -3.26 24.62 -0.31
N ILE A 341 -4.40 23.99 -0.55
CA ILE A 341 -4.54 22.79 -1.37
C ILE A 341 -5.68 23.00 -2.38
N ASN A 342 -5.55 22.39 -3.53
CA ASN A 342 -6.63 22.45 -4.53
C ASN A 342 -7.75 21.44 -4.16
N TRP A 343 -8.35 21.63 -2.99
CA TRP A 343 -9.36 20.75 -2.41
C TRP A 343 -10.29 21.52 -1.50
N ASP A 344 -11.61 21.33 -1.64
CA ASP A 344 -12.63 22.05 -0.89
C ASP A 344 -13.60 21.08 -0.17
N VAL A 345 -14.47 21.64 0.68
CA VAL A 345 -15.46 20.88 1.43
C VAL A 345 -16.40 20.12 0.51
N VAL A 346 -16.79 20.71 -0.64
CA VAL A 346 -17.70 20.08 -1.59
C VAL A 346 -17.07 18.80 -2.16
N ARG A 347 -15.79 18.88 -2.59
CA ARG A 347 -15.06 17.69 -3.07
C ARG A 347 -14.84 16.65 -1.98
N SER A 348 -14.60 17.09 -0.74
CA SER A 348 -14.53 16.17 0.40
C SER A 348 -15.83 15.42 0.61
N GLN A 349 -16.97 16.08 0.49
CA GLN A 349 -18.29 15.44 0.60
C GLN A 349 -18.55 14.45 -0.56
N MET A 350 -18.25 14.85 -1.81
CA MET A 350 -18.38 13.98 -2.98
C MET A 350 -17.47 12.74 -2.86
N GLN A 351 -16.23 12.92 -2.41
CA GLN A 351 -15.31 11.80 -2.17
C GLN A 351 -15.83 10.87 -1.08
N PHE A 352 -16.37 11.42 0.01
CA PHE A 352 -16.98 10.63 1.08
C PHE A 352 -18.19 9.83 0.56
N GLN A 353 -19.05 10.44 -0.24
CA GLN A 353 -20.20 9.76 -0.86
C GLN A 353 -19.73 8.61 -1.77
N TYR A 354 -18.69 8.84 -2.59
CA TYR A 354 -18.11 7.79 -3.42
C TYR A 354 -17.58 6.63 -2.58
N TYR A 355 -16.78 6.90 -1.55
CA TYR A 355 -16.25 5.84 -0.70
C TYR A 355 -17.33 5.11 0.11
N SER A 356 -18.40 5.80 0.48
CA SER A 356 -19.55 5.18 1.16
C SER A 356 -20.42 4.32 0.23
N SER A 357 -20.34 4.52 -1.09
CA SER A 357 -21.04 3.71 -2.08
C SER A 357 -20.33 2.40 -2.42
N LEU A 358 -19.09 2.21 -1.95
CA LEU A 358 -18.34 0.98 -2.17
C LEU A 358 -18.86 -0.14 -1.28
N GLY A 359 -18.88 -1.35 -1.85
CA GLY A 359 -19.39 -2.54 -1.17
C GLY A 359 -20.82 -2.87 -1.53
N MET A 360 -21.53 -3.50 -0.61
CA MET A 360 -22.92 -3.96 -0.82
C MET A 360 -23.85 -3.54 0.33
N GLY A 361 -23.55 -2.45 1.02
CA GLY A 361 -24.37 -1.88 2.08
C GLY A 361 -23.78 -2.01 3.49
N HIS A 362 -24.43 -1.35 4.46
CA HIS A 362 -23.98 -1.23 5.84
C HIS A 362 -25.04 -1.66 6.87
N SER A 363 -26.14 -2.33 6.41
CA SER A 363 -27.17 -2.83 7.31
C SER A 363 -26.68 -4.08 8.09
N PHE A 364 -27.40 -4.43 9.15
CA PHE A 364 -27.11 -5.66 9.89
C PHE A 364 -27.23 -6.91 9.01
N LEU A 365 -28.17 -6.93 8.06
CA LEU A 365 -28.32 -8.03 7.12
C LEU A 365 -27.13 -8.12 6.16
N ASP A 366 -26.62 -6.97 5.67
CA ASP A 366 -25.43 -6.93 4.82
C ASP A 366 -24.21 -7.47 5.57
N PHE A 367 -24.10 -7.18 6.89
CA PHE A 367 -23.05 -7.74 7.72
C PHE A 367 -23.14 -9.26 7.87
N LEU A 368 -24.33 -9.82 8.07
CA LEU A 368 -24.54 -11.27 8.13
C LEU A 368 -24.26 -11.96 6.80
N LEU A 369 -24.59 -11.32 5.69
CA LEU A 369 -24.34 -11.84 4.34
C LEU A 369 -22.91 -11.59 3.86
N LEU A 370 -22.08 -10.90 4.62
CA LEU A 370 -20.73 -10.50 4.24
C LEU A 370 -19.85 -11.64 3.72
N PRO A 371 -19.82 -12.85 4.35
CA PRO A 371 -19.03 -13.96 3.82
C PRO A 371 -19.45 -14.40 2.41
N ILE A 372 -20.75 -14.33 2.11
CA ILE A 372 -21.31 -14.67 0.80
C ILE A 372 -21.02 -13.55 -0.19
N ASN A 373 -21.30 -12.31 0.20
CA ASN A 373 -21.11 -11.13 -0.66
C ASN A 373 -19.65 -10.95 -1.06
N LEU A 374 -18.71 -11.07 -0.13
CA LEU A 374 -17.28 -11.00 -0.43
C LEU A 374 -16.80 -12.13 -1.33
N THR A 375 -17.38 -13.33 -1.22
CA THR A 375 -16.92 -14.51 -1.97
C THR A 375 -17.46 -14.52 -3.40
N PHE A 376 -18.76 -14.23 -3.59
CA PHE A 376 -19.45 -14.45 -4.87
C PHE A 376 -19.78 -13.18 -5.65
N PHE A 377 -19.88 -12.04 -4.97
CA PHE A 377 -20.30 -10.79 -5.59
C PHE A 377 -19.23 -9.70 -5.61
N SER A 378 -18.04 -9.98 -5.08
CA SER A 378 -16.90 -9.07 -5.19
C SER A 378 -16.32 -9.05 -6.60
N GLU A 379 -15.96 -7.86 -7.09
CA GLU A 379 -15.52 -7.64 -8.46
C GLU A 379 -14.39 -6.61 -8.50
N ALA A 380 -13.30 -6.91 -9.21
CA ALA A 380 -12.20 -5.98 -9.39
C ALA A 380 -12.59 -4.81 -10.32
N HIS A 381 -12.08 -3.63 -10.02
CA HIS A 381 -12.37 -2.38 -10.75
C HIS A 381 -13.87 -2.00 -10.76
N SER A 382 -14.58 -2.33 -9.70
CA SER A 382 -15.99 -2.02 -9.54
C SER A 382 -16.31 -1.46 -8.16
N LEU A 383 -17.53 -0.93 -7.98
CA LEU A 383 -18.02 -0.51 -6.67
C LEU A 383 -18.26 -1.68 -5.70
N LYS A 384 -18.29 -2.93 -6.20
CA LYS A 384 -18.52 -4.12 -5.39
C LYS A 384 -17.21 -4.60 -4.76
N PHE A 385 -16.78 -3.92 -3.70
CA PHE A 385 -15.60 -4.24 -2.89
C PHE A 385 -14.23 -4.06 -3.57
N ASP A 386 -14.18 -3.73 -4.85
CA ASP A 386 -12.97 -3.53 -5.67
C ASP A 386 -11.89 -4.60 -5.42
N GLY A 387 -12.21 -5.83 -5.81
CA GLY A 387 -11.27 -6.95 -5.69
C GLY A 387 -11.94 -8.31 -5.60
N HIS A 388 -11.15 -9.36 -5.40
CA HIS A 388 -11.60 -10.73 -5.20
C HIS A 388 -10.97 -11.34 -3.95
N ILE A 389 -11.81 -11.94 -3.07
CA ILE A 389 -11.31 -12.64 -1.88
C ILE A 389 -11.03 -14.12 -2.17
N GLY A 390 -11.71 -14.68 -3.18
CA GLY A 390 -11.69 -16.11 -3.47
C GLY A 390 -12.55 -16.92 -2.49
N ILE A 391 -12.48 -18.25 -2.59
CA ILE A 391 -13.40 -19.15 -1.86
C ILE A 391 -12.82 -19.71 -0.57
N VAL A 392 -11.51 -19.63 -0.34
CA VAL A 392 -10.80 -20.35 0.75
C VAL A 392 -11.35 -19.98 2.12
N TYR A 393 -11.60 -18.70 2.38
CA TYR A 393 -12.13 -18.26 3.68
C TYR A 393 -13.52 -18.82 3.95
N LEU A 394 -14.42 -18.78 2.96
CA LEU A 394 -15.78 -19.33 3.10
C LEU A 394 -15.74 -20.84 3.40
N LEU A 395 -14.91 -21.59 2.68
CA LEU A 395 -14.76 -23.04 2.89
C LEU A 395 -14.21 -23.40 4.27
N LEU A 396 -13.43 -22.51 4.89
CA LEU A 396 -12.82 -22.73 6.19
C LEU A 396 -13.63 -22.18 7.38
N ILE A 397 -14.75 -21.47 7.16
CA ILE A 397 -15.62 -20.97 8.25
C ILE A 397 -15.93 -22.07 9.27
N PRO A 398 -16.27 -23.33 8.89
CA PRO A 398 -16.55 -24.38 9.85
C PRO A 398 -15.37 -24.70 10.80
N ALA A 399 -14.14 -24.37 10.43
CA ALA A 399 -12.99 -24.54 11.31
C ALA A 399 -13.10 -23.68 12.59
N LEU A 400 -13.83 -22.56 12.55
CA LEU A 400 -14.06 -21.72 13.74
C LEU A 400 -14.76 -22.46 14.88
N LEU A 401 -15.51 -23.54 14.61
CA LEU A 401 -16.10 -24.40 15.61
C LEU A 401 -15.06 -25.16 16.49
N GLY A 402 -13.82 -25.24 16.00
CA GLY A 402 -12.72 -25.82 16.74
C GLY A 402 -12.08 -24.87 17.78
N LEU A 403 -12.40 -23.59 17.77
CA LEU A 403 -11.74 -22.60 18.63
C LEU A 403 -11.99 -22.85 20.11
N ASP A 404 -11.02 -22.50 20.94
CA ASP A 404 -11.06 -22.53 22.38
C ASP A 404 -10.94 -21.14 23.01
N ARG A 405 -11.00 -21.08 24.36
CA ARG A 405 -10.90 -19.81 25.10
C ARG A 405 -9.57 -19.06 24.87
N LYS A 406 -8.49 -19.75 24.48
CA LYS A 406 -7.20 -19.14 24.23
C LYS A 406 -7.21 -18.29 22.96
N SER A 407 -8.15 -18.54 22.05
CA SER A 407 -8.34 -17.81 20.82
C SER A 407 -9.11 -16.49 20.99
N ILE A 408 -9.69 -16.22 22.17
CA ILE A 408 -10.50 -15.03 22.44
C ILE A 408 -9.78 -13.71 22.08
N PRO A 409 -8.51 -13.48 22.47
CA PRO A 409 -7.83 -12.23 22.11
C PRO A 409 -7.73 -12.00 20.59
N LEU A 410 -7.42 -13.05 19.83
CA LEU A 410 -7.40 -13.02 18.36
C LEU A 410 -8.78 -12.72 17.79
N ALA A 411 -9.82 -13.37 18.33
CA ALA A 411 -11.20 -13.18 17.87
C ALA A 411 -11.70 -11.75 18.15
N ILE A 412 -11.35 -11.17 19.30
CA ILE A 412 -11.67 -9.77 19.61
C ILE A 412 -11.01 -8.82 18.60
N VAL A 413 -9.71 -8.98 18.36
CA VAL A 413 -9.00 -8.11 17.41
C VAL A 413 -9.57 -8.26 16.01
N PHE A 414 -9.80 -9.50 15.55
CA PHE A 414 -10.45 -9.74 14.25
C PHE A 414 -11.81 -9.06 14.15
N SER A 415 -12.69 -9.26 15.15
CA SER A 415 -14.05 -8.72 15.13
C SER A 415 -14.07 -7.19 15.13
N VAL A 416 -13.22 -6.55 15.94
CA VAL A 416 -13.12 -5.09 15.99
C VAL A 416 -12.62 -4.54 14.64
N LEU A 417 -11.57 -5.13 14.07
CA LEU A 417 -11.05 -4.72 12.76
C LEU A 417 -12.08 -4.93 11.64
N LEU A 418 -12.82 -6.05 11.66
CA LEU A 418 -13.87 -6.34 10.68
C LEU A 418 -15.03 -5.36 10.77
N ILE A 419 -15.54 -5.09 11.99
CA ILE A 419 -16.63 -4.14 12.20
C ILE A 419 -16.19 -2.73 11.81
N PHE A 420 -14.98 -2.33 12.19
CA PHE A 420 -14.44 -1.03 11.84
C PHE A 420 -14.33 -0.86 10.32
N TRP A 421 -13.83 -1.86 9.59
CA TRP A 421 -13.79 -1.87 8.14
C TRP A 421 -15.20 -1.83 7.54
N PHE A 422 -16.13 -2.64 8.06
CA PHE A 422 -17.51 -2.70 7.55
C PHE A 422 -18.22 -1.35 7.63
N MET A 423 -17.95 -0.57 8.68
CA MET A 423 -18.54 0.75 8.90
C MET A 423 -17.87 1.87 8.10
N GLN A 424 -16.78 1.57 7.39
CA GLN A 424 -16.04 2.54 6.58
C GLN A 424 -16.10 2.20 5.08
N THR A 425 -15.00 2.41 4.37
CA THR A 425 -14.86 2.12 2.95
C THR A 425 -14.63 0.63 2.73
N GLN A 426 -15.55 -0.05 2.08
CA GLN A 426 -15.54 -1.50 1.91
C GLN A 426 -14.65 -1.97 0.74
N TYR A 427 -13.39 -1.53 0.67
CA TYR A 427 -12.38 -2.11 -0.21
C TYR A 427 -11.83 -3.41 0.37
N ILE A 428 -11.71 -4.49 -0.43
CA ILE A 428 -11.12 -5.77 0.03
C ILE A 428 -9.68 -5.59 0.51
N ARG A 429 -8.88 -4.77 -0.15
CA ARG A 429 -7.49 -4.55 0.28
C ARG A 429 -7.37 -4.02 1.70
N LEU A 430 -8.35 -3.22 2.16
CA LEU A 430 -8.39 -2.69 3.53
C LEU A 430 -8.78 -3.74 4.59
N LEU A 431 -9.27 -4.93 4.17
CA LEU A 431 -9.50 -6.07 5.06
C LEU A 431 -8.21 -6.80 5.46
N ALA A 432 -7.08 -6.51 4.83
CA ALA A 432 -5.84 -7.23 5.08
C ALA A 432 -5.46 -7.32 6.57
N PRO A 433 -5.55 -6.25 7.40
CA PRO A 433 -5.31 -6.36 8.83
C PRO A 433 -6.22 -7.37 9.52
N ALA A 434 -7.53 -7.34 9.27
CA ALA A 434 -8.49 -8.27 9.87
C ALA A 434 -8.22 -9.71 9.41
N PHE A 435 -7.92 -9.91 8.13
CA PHE A 435 -7.76 -11.25 7.57
C PHE A 435 -6.43 -11.93 7.92
N ALA A 436 -5.42 -11.16 8.34
CA ALA A 436 -4.25 -11.72 8.99
C ALA A 436 -4.66 -12.49 10.28
N PHE A 437 -5.53 -11.90 11.10
CA PHE A 437 -6.07 -12.57 12.31
C PHE A 437 -7.05 -13.69 11.99
N LEU A 438 -7.92 -13.51 10.99
CA LEU A 438 -8.83 -14.57 10.55
C LEU A 438 -8.05 -15.80 10.07
N SER A 439 -6.98 -15.62 9.31
CA SER A 439 -6.13 -16.74 8.85
C SER A 439 -5.54 -17.52 10.03
N VAL A 440 -5.11 -16.83 11.10
CA VAL A 440 -4.63 -17.48 12.34
C VAL A 440 -5.76 -18.21 13.05
N LEU A 441 -6.95 -17.62 13.16
CA LEU A 441 -8.13 -18.23 13.80
C LEU A 441 -8.55 -19.51 13.08
N LEU A 442 -8.63 -19.47 11.74
CA LEU A 442 -9.02 -20.62 10.92
C LEU A 442 -8.05 -21.79 11.09
N VAL A 443 -6.74 -21.51 11.06
CA VAL A 443 -5.71 -22.54 11.26
C VAL A 443 -5.71 -23.07 12.69
N THR A 444 -5.97 -22.19 13.68
CA THR A 444 -6.11 -22.62 15.09
C THR A 444 -7.28 -23.58 15.23
N GLY A 445 -8.45 -23.23 14.73
CA GLY A 445 -9.64 -24.07 14.83
C GLY A 445 -9.46 -25.39 14.08
N LEU A 446 -8.94 -25.35 12.85
CA LEU A 446 -8.66 -26.55 12.04
C LEU A 446 -7.68 -27.48 12.76
N THR A 447 -6.59 -26.94 13.33
CA THR A 447 -5.61 -27.75 14.09
C THR A 447 -6.24 -28.42 15.29
N GLN A 448 -7.09 -27.72 16.03
CA GLN A 448 -7.77 -28.27 17.20
C GLN A 448 -8.78 -29.38 16.83
N LEU A 449 -9.47 -29.24 15.69
CA LEU A 449 -10.34 -30.28 15.16
C LEU A 449 -9.52 -31.53 14.79
N PHE A 450 -8.36 -31.37 14.18
CA PHE A 450 -7.49 -32.47 13.78
C PHE A 450 -6.86 -33.19 14.99
N GLN A 451 -6.42 -32.45 16.01
CA GLN A 451 -5.67 -33.02 17.15
C GLN A 451 -6.54 -33.64 18.22
N LYS A 452 -7.73 -33.11 18.47
CA LYS A 452 -8.61 -33.62 19.55
C LYS A 452 -9.37 -34.91 19.19
N ASN A 453 -8.98 -35.57 18.10
CA ASN A 453 -9.69 -36.76 17.56
C ASN A 453 -11.20 -36.52 17.40
N LYS A 454 -11.61 -35.25 17.22
CA LYS A 454 -13.01 -34.91 17.01
C LYS A 454 -13.50 -35.29 15.62
N ILE A 455 -12.57 -35.56 14.71
CA ILE A 455 -12.84 -35.98 13.34
C ILE A 455 -11.95 -37.16 12.97
N GLY A 456 -12.50 -38.09 12.19
CA GLY A 456 -11.81 -39.31 11.76
C GLY A 456 -10.86 -39.05 10.57
N LYS A 457 -10.18 -40.10 10.11
CA LYS A 457 -9.27 -40.00 8.94
C LYS A 457 -10.00 -39.59 7.66
N LYS A 458 -11.24 -40.02 7.46
CA LYS A 458 -12.05 -39.70 6.26
C LYS A 458 -12.43 -38.22 6.25
N GLU A 459 -12.88 -37.67 7.37
CA GLU A 459 -13.24 -36.26 7.51
C GLU A 459 -12.02 -35.35 7.38
N LYS A 460 -10.86 -35.78 7.92
CA LYS A 460 -9.59 -35.06 7.73
C LYS A 460 -9.18 -35.01 6.26
N LEU A 461 -9.28 -36.15 5.55
CA LEU A 461 -9.02 -36.21 4.12
C LEU A 461 -9.99 -35.30 3.34
N PHE A 462 -11.27 -35.35 3.67
CA PHE A 462 -12.31 -34.52 3.06
C PHE A 462 -12.01 -33.01 3.22
N LEU A 463 -11.71 -32.56 4.46
CA LEU A 463 -11.36 -31.16 4.72
C LEU A 463 -10.07 -30.72 4.00
N THR A 464 -9.06 -31.60 3.95
CA THR A 464 -7.83 -31.34 3.20
C THR A 464 -8.11 -31.23 1.70
N SER A 465 -8.97 -32.08 1.15
CA SER A 465 -9.36 -32.02 -0.27
C SER A 465 -10.12 -30.73 -0.60
N ILE A 466 -11.06 -30.32 0.24
CA ILE A 466 -11.80 -29.05 0.08
C ILE A 466 -10.83 -27.88 0.13
N LEU A 467 -9.91 -27.84 1.09
CA LEU A 467 -8.90 -26.79 1.18
C LEU A 467 -8.05 -26.75 -0.09
N THR A 468 -7.60 -27.92 -0.58
CA THR A 468 -6.79 -28.01 -1.80
C THR A 468 -7.55 -27.48 -3.02
N LEU A 469 -8.82 -27.85 -3.18
CA LEU A 469 -9.67 -27.35 -4.26
C LEU A 469 -9.87 -25.83 -4.16
N GLY A 470 -10.09 -25.32 -2.94
CA GLY A 470 -10.20 -23.88 -2.72
C GLY A 470 -8.90 -23.13 -3.06
N LEU A 471 -7.74 -23.68 -2.68
CA LEU A 471 -6.44 -23.12 -3.02
C LEU A 471 -6.18 -23.14 -4.54
N LEU A 472 -6.54 -24.23 -5.21
CA LEU A 472 -6.45 -24.33 -6.67
C LEU A 472 -7.34 -23.28 -7.34
N PHE A 473 -8.57 -23.09 -6.84
CA PHE A 473 -9.49 -22.08 -7.36
C PHE A 473 -8.91 -20.67 -7.19
N ASN A 474 -8.48 -20.29 -5.98
CA ASN A 474 -7.87 -18.97 -5.74
C ASN A 474 -6.61 -18.77 -6.59
N THR A 475 -5.75 -19.81 -6.66
CA THR A 475 -4.53 -19.76 -7.49
C THR A 475 -4.87 -19.61 -8.98
N SER A 476 -5.96 -20.19 -9.46
CA SER A 476 -6.39 -20.04 -10.87
C SER A 476 -6.76 -18.59 -11.21
N ILE A 477 -7.41 -17.87 -10.28
CA ILE A 477 -7.71 -16.44 -10.43
C ILE A 477 -6.40 -15.63 -10.47
N ILE A 478 -5.47 -15.92 -9.54
CA ILE A 478 -4.16 -15.29 -9.50
C ILE A 478 -3.38 -15.52 -10.81
N MET A 479 -3.34 -16.76 -11.27
CA MET A 479 -2.63 -17.14 -12.50
C MET A 479 -3.23 -16.47 -13.74
N LYS A 480 -4.57 -16.41 -13.84
CA LYS A 480 -5.26 -15.72 -14.95
C LYS A 480 -4.80 -14.26 -15.03
N GLU A 481 -4.79 -13.56 -13.90
CA GLU A 481 -4.36 -12.16 -13.84
C GLU A 481 -2.85 -12.03 -14.10
N TRP A 482 -2.05 -12.91 -13.53
CA TRP A 482 -0.60 -12.91 -13.74
C TRP A 482 -0.20 -13.12 -15.21
N PHE A 483 -0.88 -14.02 -15.94
CA PHE A 483 -0.67 -14.21 -17.37
C PHE A 483 -1.20 -13.02 -18.19
N ARG A 484 -2.27 -12.36 -17.76
CA ARG A 484 -2.77 -11.14 -18.41
C ARG A 484 -1.74 -10.00 -18.32
N VAL A 485 -1.14 -9.82 -17.15
CA VAL A 485 -0.10 -8.81 -16.91
C VAL A 485 1.21 -9.17 -17.60
N ASP A 486 1.52 -10.46 -17.70
CA ASP A 486 2.72 -11.03 -18.31
C ASP A 486 4.03 -10.31 -17.91
N PRO A 487 4.42 -10.37 -16.63
CA PRO A 487 5.69 -9.78 -16.19
C PRO A 487 6.91 -10.50 -16.77
N LEU A 488 6.76 -11.79 -17.19
CA LEU A 488 7.88 -12.58 -17.71
C LEU A 488 8.43 -12.01 -19.02
N SER A 489 7.59 -11.48 -19.89
CA SER A 489 8.06 -10.89 -21.15
C SER A 489 9.04 -9.74 -20.91
N TYR A 490 8.81 -8.92 -19.87
CA TYR A 490 9.78 -7.91 -19.46
C TYR A 490 11.02 -8.49 -18.78
N ILE A 491 10.85 -9.40 -17.82
CA ILE A 491 11.97 -10.01 -17.05
C ILE A 491 12.93 -10.76 -17.98
N LEU A 492 12.40 -11.48 -18.96
CA LEU A 492 13.16 -12.21 -19.95
C LEU A 492 13.67 -11.34 -21.10
N LYS A 493 13.51 -10.01 -21.01
CA LYS A 493 13.93 -9.02 -21.99
C LYS A 493 13.31 -9.21 -23.39
N LYS A 494 12.15 -9.86 -23.48
CA LYS A 494 11.35 -9.95 -24.72
C LYS A 494 10.63 -8.63 -25.00
N GLU A 495 10.34 -7.86 -23.97
CA GLU A 495 9.78 -6.50 -24.02
C GLU A 495 10.71 -5.51 -23.33
N SER A 496 10.84 -4.31 -23.90
CA SER A 496 11.43 -3.16 -23.23
C SER A 496 10.45 -2.57 -22.20
N ARG A 497 10.94 -1.74 -21.27
CA ARG A 497 10.08 -0.98 -20.32
C ARG A 497 8.99 -0.20 -21.07
N LYS A 498 9.35 0.43 -22.19
CA LYS A 498 8.42 1.20 -23.04
C LYS A 498 7.29 0.33 -23.58
N GLN A 499 7.61 -0.83 -24.15
CA GLN A 499 6.63 -1.77 -24.69
C GLN A 499 5.72 -2.32 -23.58
N TYR A 500 6.31 -2.72 -22.45
CA TYR A 500 5.54 -3.21 -21.29
C TYR A 500 4.53 -2.17 -20.81
N LEU A 501 4.95 -0.93 -20.51
CA LEU A 501 4.07 0.12 -20.02
C LEU A 501 3.04 0.58 -21.06
N THR A 502 3.38 0.58 -22.37
CA THR A 502 2.41 0.85 -23.45
C THR A 502 1.30 -0.19 -23.50
N ARG A 503 1.61 -1.45 -23.18
CA ARG A 503 0.64 -2.54 -23.12
C ARG A 503 -0.24 -2.43 -21.86
N GLN A 504 0.30 -1.95 -20.74
CA GLN A 504 -0.47 -1.77 -19.50
C GLN A 504 -1.34 -0.49 -19.54
N PHE A 505 -0.86 0.60 -20.14
CA PHE A 505 -1.56 1.88 -20.18
C PHE A 505 -1.71 2.43 -21.60
N ARG A 506 -2.94 2.68 -22.00
CA ARG A 506 -3.22 3.34 -23.30
C ARG A 506 -2.70 4.77 -23.36
N ALA A 507 -2.63 5.47 -22.21
CA ALA A 507 -2.14 6.84 -22.09
C ALA A 507 -0.59 6.94 -22.10
N PHE A 508 0.15 5.85 -21.84
CA PHE A 508 1.61 5.90 -21.65
C PHE A 508 2.38 6.53 -22.83
N PRO A 509 2.05 6.27 -24.13
CA PRO A 509 2.73 6.95 -25.23
C PRO A 509 2.61 8.46 -25.21
N SER A 510 1.48 9.01 -24.71
CA SER A 510 1.28 10.45 -24.58
C SER A 510 2.10 11.06 -23.45
N TYR A 511 2.27 10.33 -22.33
CA TYR A 511 3.21 10.71 -21.26
C TYR A 511 4.66 10.76 -21.77
N GLN A 512 5.05 9.81 -22.62
CA GLN A 512 6.38 9.83 -23.25
C GLN A 512 6.57 11.03 -24.16
N ASP A 513 5.61 11.30 -25.06
CA ASP A 513 5.67 12.47 -25.94
C ASP A 513 5.76 13.76 -25.12
N ALA A 514 4.97 13.89 -24.04
CA ALA A 514 5.04 15.05 -23.17
C ALA A 514 6.43 15.21 -22.54
N ASN A 515 7.03 14.13 -22.03
CA ASN A 515 8.38 14.18 -21.45
C ASN A 515 9.49 14.50 -22.46
N GLU A 516 9.32 14.12 -23.74
CA GLU A 516 10.26 14.39 -24.83
C GLU A 516 10.10 15.82 -25.39
N ILE A 517 8.86 16.32 -25.51
CA ILE A 517 8.53 17.61 -26.13
C ILE A 517 8.67 18.76 -25.13
N LEU A 518 8.18 18.58 -23.88
CA LEU A 518 8.13 19.62 -22.88
C LEU A 518 9.51 19.88 -22.24
N THR A 519 9.73 21.14 -21.84
CA THR A 519 10.92 21.58 -21.11
C THR A 519 10.60 21.81 -19.63
N GLU A 520 11.62 22.09 -18.80
CA GLU A 520 11.43 22.44 -17.37
C GLU A 520 10.67 23.77 -17.16
N LYS A 521 10.55 24.60 -18.21
CA LYS A 521 9.78 25.86 -18.17
C LYS A 521 8.31 25.66 -18.49
N ASP A 522 7.96 24.53 -19.10
CA ASP A 522 6.61 24.20 -19.49
C ASP A 522 5.88 23.51 -18.32
N LYS A 523 4.58 23.78 -18.21
CA LYS A 523 3.71 23.11 -17.24
C LYS A 523 2.46 22.62 -17.94
N VAL A 524 2.20 21.32 -17.85
CA VAL A 524 1.05 20.68 -18.50
C VAL A 524 -0.08 20.42 -17.51
N LEU A 525 -1.31 20.80 -17.88
CA LEU A 525 -2.53 20.38 -17.19
C LEU A 525 -2.94 19.00 -17.70
N LEU A 526 -3.01 18.02 -16.80
CA LEU A 526 -3.50 16.66 -17.08
C LEU A 526 -4.99 16.60 -16.79
N VAL A 527 -5.79 16.14 -17.76
CA VAL A 527 -7.25 16.03 -17.62
C VAL A 527 -7.71 14.65 -18.13
N TYR A 528 -8.26 13.84 -17.25
CA TYR A 528 -8.60 12.43 -17.54
C TYR A 528 -7.42 11.62 -18.09
N MET A 529 -6.26 11.85 -17.47
CA MET A 529 -5.02 11.13 -17.73
C MET A 529 -4.71 10.09 -16.64
N GLU A 530 -5.72 9.71 -15.82
CA GLU A 530 -5.60 8.82 -14.66
C GLU A 530 -4.68 9.36 -13.55
N ASN A 531 -4.30 10.64 -13.61
CA ASN A 531 -3.45 11.35 -12.65
C ASN A 531 -2.11 10.62 -12.36
N LEU A 532 -1.51 9.97 -13.36
CA LEU A 532 -0.32 9.13 -13.20
C LEU A 532 0.97 9.98 -13.08
N GLY A 533 1.05 10.81 -12.04
CA GLY A 533 2.14 11.77 -11.83
C GLY A 533 3.54 11.15 -11.80
N TYR A 534 3.66 9.87 -11.44
CA TYR A 534 4.94 9.16 -11.48
C TYR A 534 5.53 9.05 -12.90
N LEU A 535 4.68 9.03 -13.93
CA LEU A 535 5.09 8.93 -15.33
C LEU A 535 5.52 10.27 -15.93
N MET A 536 5.24 11.40 -15.26
CA MET A 536 5.68 12.72 -15.68
C MET A 536 7.08 13.05 -15.15
N ASP A 537 7.98 13.45 -16.04
CA ASP A 537 9.31 13.96 -15.72
C ASP A 537 9.39 15.50 -15.83
N ARG A 538 8.34 16.14 -16.34
CA ARG A 538 8.21 17.59 -16.54
C ARG A 538 7.18 18.17 -15.56
N PRO A 539 7.21 19.48 -15.29
CA PRO A 539 6.23 20.10 -14.40
C PRO A 539 4.81 19.88 -14.91
N PHE A 540 3.95 19.43 -14.04
CA PHE A 540 2.55 19.18 -14.37
C PHE A 540 1.60 19.68 -13.28
N PHE A 541 0.35 19.80 -13.66
CA PHE A 541 -0.78 20.06 -12.80
C PHE A 541 -1.83 18.97 -13.05
N SER A 542 -2.27 18.28 -12.04
CA SER A 542 -3.30 17.27 -12.17
C SER A 542 -4.21 17.33 -10.94
N ASP A 543 -5.52 17.34 -11.17
CA ASP A 543 -6.48 17.25 -10.09
C ASP A 543 -6.55 15.82 -9.57
N THR A 544 -6.39 15.63 -8.27
CA THR A 544 -6.58 14.33 -7.66
C THR A 544 -8.07 14.02 -7.56
N PHE A 545 -8.49 12.85 -7.96
CA PHE A 545 -9.84 12.29 -7.86
C PHE A 545 -10.89 12.89 -8.82
N PHE A 546 -10.93 14.22 -9.02
CA PHE A 546 -11.84 14.91 -9.94
C PHE A 546 -11.02 15.63 -11.00
N GLU A 547 -10.61 14.89 -12.03
CA GLU A 547 -9.58 15.32 -12.98
C GLU A 547 -9.98 16.46 -13.91
N ASP A 548 -11.25 16.82 -14.00
CA ASP A 548 -11.79 17.93 -14.77
C ASP A 548 -11.94 19.23 -13.97
N HIS A 549 -11.82 19.18 -12.65
CA HIS A 549 -12.19 20.30 -11.76
C HIS A 549 -11.50 21.61 -12.09
N THR A 550 -10.16 21.60 -12.30
CA THR A 550 -9.43 22.82 -12.66
C THR A 550 -9.81 23.31 -14.05
N LEU A 551 -9.98 22.41 -15.02
CA LEU A 551 -10.39 22.78 -16.37
C LEU A 551 -11.78 23.44 -16.35
N THR A 552 -12.75 22.82 -15.69
CA THR A 552 -14.12 23.34 -15.56
C THR A 552 -14.12 24.71 -14.88
N LYS A 553 -13.43 24.87 -13.75
CA LYS A 553 -13.31 26.19 -13.07
C LYS A 553 -12.67 27.27 -13.93
N ILE A 554 -11.75 26.93 -14.82
CA ILE A 554 -11.13 27.88 -15.74
C ILE A 554 -12.14 28.30 -16.82
N ILE A 555 -12.92 27.36 -17.35
CA ILE A 555 -13.90 27.58 -18.41
C ILE A 555 -15.12 28.33 -17.88
N ASP A 556 -15.75 27.88 -16.78
CA ASP A 556 -16.96 28.48 -16.20
C ASP A 556 -16.84 29.97 -15.90
N LYS A 557 -15.66 30.38 -15.45
CA LYS A 557 -15.38 31.79 -15.10
C LYS A 557 -14.88 32.63 -16.27
N GLY A 558 -14.64 32.02 -17.44
CA GLY A 558 -14.10 32.66 -18.62
C GLY A 558 -15.19 32.87 -19.68
N VAL A 559 -15.66 34.10 -19.86
CA VAL A 559 -16.61 34.45 -20.93
C VAL A 559 -15.89 34.54 -22.27
N TYR A 560 -14.64 35.00 -22.27
CA TYR A 560 -13.82 35.18 -23.47
C TYR A 560 -12.55 34.30 -23.42
N ALA A 561 -12.05 33.93 -24.60
CA ALA A 561 -10.81 33.12 -24.70
C ALA A 561 -9.61 33.80 -24.01
N ALA A 562 -9.52 35.13 -24.07
CA ALA A 562 -8.49 35.89 -23.38
C ALA A 562 -8.49 35.73 -21.86
N ASP A 563 -9.68 35.65 -21.24
CA ASP A 563 -9.81 35.41 -19.80
C ASP A 563 -9.33 34.01 -19.43
N ILE A 564 -9.66 33.01 -20.25
CA ILE A 564 -9.25 31.60 -20.04
C ILE A 564 -7.73 31.49 -20.16
N LEU A 565 -7.13 32.11 -21.21
CA LEU A 565 -5.68 32.11 -21.40
C LEU A 565 -4.96 32.82 -20.25
N ASN A 566 -5.50 33.96 -19.77
CA ASN A 566 -4.94 34.67 -18.62
C ASN A 566 -4.98 33.81 -17.35
N ARG A 567 -6.06 33.07 -17.12
CA ARG A 567 -6.19 32.14 -15.96
C ARG A 567 -5.22 30.97 -16.03
N LEU A 568 -4.96 30.43 -17.23
CA LEU A 568 -3.93 29.43 -17.48
C LEU A 568 -2.54 29.99 -17.19
N LYS A 569 -2.25 31.20 -17.72
CA LYS A 569 -0.98 31.92 -17.53
C LYS A 569 -0.70 32.22 -16.05
N LEU A 570 -1.70 32.66 -15.28
CA LEU A 570 -1.58 32.93 -13.85
C LEU A 570 -1.25 31.66 -13.03
N ARG A 571 -1.58 30.46 -13.53
CA ARG A 571 -1.21 29.17 -12.94
C ARG A 571 0.08 28.60 -13.49
N GLY A 572 0.73 29.31 -14.43
CA GLY A 572 1.91 28.84 -15.15
C GLY A 572 1.62 27.67 -16.11
N ILE A 573 0.34 27.39 -16.42
CA ILE A 573 -0.04 26.29 -17.32
C ILE A 573 0.16 26.77 -18.76
N THR A 574 1.06 26.09 -19.47
CA THR A 574 1.42 26.37 -20.86
C THR A 574 0.84 25.35 -21.83
N HIS A 575 0.52 24.15 -21.33
CA HIS A 575 0.05 23.01 -22.11
C HIS A 575 -1.15 22.33 -21.45
N VAL A 576 -1.93 21.61 -22.24
CA VAL A 576 -2.96 20.69 -21.73
C VAL A 576 -2.81 19.34 -22.41
N MET A 577 -2.90 18.25 -21.61
CA MET A 577 -2.97 16.89 -22.11
C MET A 577 -4.24 16.23 -21.57
N PHE A 578 -5.06 15.70 -22.47
CA PHE A 578 -6.38 15.20 -22.08
C PHE A 578 -6.85 14.00 -22.89
N ASN A 579 -7.77 13.24 -22.30
CA ASN A 579 -8.48 12.16 -22.97
C ASN A 579 -9.64 12.73 -23.80
N PHE A 580 -9.58 12.58 -25.12
CA PHE A 580 -10.58 13.10 -26.06
C PHE A 580 -11.98 12.58 -25.77
N HIS A 581 -12.12 11.29 -25.41
CA HIS A 581 -13.40 10.66 -25.18
C HIS A 581 -14.16 11.29 -24.00
N TYR A 582 -13.46 11.55 -22.89
CA TYR A 582 -14.08 12.16 -21.71
C TYR A 582 -14.32 13.68 -21.87
N ILE A 583 -13.67 14.34 -22.81
CA ILE A 583 -13.85 15.77 -23.04
C ILE A 583 -14.87 16.05 -24.16
N PHE A 584 -14.76 15.33 -25.29
CA PHE A 584 -15.58 15.59 -26.49
C PHE A 584 -16.46 14.42 -26.92
N GLY A 585 -16.36 13.25 -26.29
CA GLY A 585 -17.16 12.06 -26.60
C GLY A 585 -18.62 12.16 -26.10
N LYS A 586 -19.37 11.09 -26.30
CA LYS A 586 -20.77 10.99 -25.87
C LYS A 586 -20.94 11.11 -24.35
N ASP A 587 -20.02 10.51 -23.61
CA ASP A 587 -20.01 10.49 -22.15
C ASP A 587 -19.15 11.62 -21.55
N SER A 588 -19.10 12.76 -22.26
CA SER A 588 -18.33 13.93 -21.82
C SER A 588 -18.86 14.46 -20.50
N VAL A 589 -17.95 14.74 -19.58
CA VAL A 589 -18.22 15.38 -18.28
C VAL A 589 -18.52 16.87 -18.43
N LEU A 590 -18.08 17.49 -19.55
CA LEU A 590 -18.33 18.90 -19.85
C LEU A 590 -19.72 19.07 -20.46
N THR A 591 -20.41 20.13 -20.08
CA THR A 591 -21.65 20.57 -20.73
C THR A 591 -21.41 20.94 -22.20
N MET A 592 -22.47 21.04 -23.01
CA MET A 592 -22.34 21.45 -24.41
C MET A 592 -21.68 22.82 -24.57
N GLY A 593 -21.99 23.77 -23.64
CA GLY A 593 -21.41 25.10 -23.64
C GLY A 593 -19.90 25.07 -23.35
N GLU A 594 -19.50 24.38 -22.30
CA GLU A 594 -18.10 24.23 -21.91
C GLU A 594 -17.28 23.54 -23.01
N ARG A 595 -17.82 22.48 -23.63
CA ARG A 595 -17.18 21.83 -24.78
C ARG A 595 -16.96 22.79 -25.95
N ALA A 596 -17.97 23.60 -26.27
CA ALA A 596 -17.86 24.58 -27.35
C ALA A 596 -16.81 25.65 -27.05
N ILE A 597 -16.76 26.15 -25.81
CA ILE A 597 -15.75 27.11 -25.35
C ILE A 597 -14.36 26.50 -25.44
N PHE A 598 -14.16 25.31 -24.89
CA PHE A 598 -12.86 24.64 -24.90
C PHE A 598 -12.39 24.26 -26.30
N LYS A 599 -13.29 23.75 -27.16
CA LYS A 599 -13.00 23.48 -28.56
C LYS A 599 -12.56 24.75 -29.30
N ASN A 600 -13.25 25.86 -29.09
CA ASN A 600 -12.94 27.15 -29.72
C ASN A 600 -11.59 27.69 -29.25
N LEU A 601 -11.28 27.50 -27.95
CA LEU A 601 -9.97 27.84 -27.38
C LEU A 601 -8.84 27.07 -28.06
N LEU A 602 -9.00 25.73 -28.21
CA LEU A 602 -8.00 24.89 -28.85
C LEU A 602 -7.82 25.21 -30.33
N ILE A 603 -8.90 25.53 -31.07
CA ILE A 603 -8.84 25.89 -32.50
C ILE A 603 -8.15 27.24 -32.72
N LYS A 604 -8.45 28.21 -31.86
CA LYS A 604 -7.94 29.60 -32.08
C LYS A 604 -6.57 29.85 -31.44
N HIS A 605 -6.30 29.20 -30.32
CA HIS A 605 -5.13 29.48 -29.47
C HIS A 605 -4.34 28.24 -29.09
N GLY A 606 -4.68 27.07 -29.64
CA GLY A 606 -3.98 25.80 -29.38
C GLY A 606 -3.18 25.33 -30.58
N GLU A 607 -2.00 24.80 -30.33
CA GLU A 607 -1.19 24.03 -31.26
C GLU A 607 -1.16 22.58 -30.83
N GLN A 608 -1.63 21.65 -31.65
CA GLN A 608 -1.59 20.23 -31.35
C GLN A 608 -0.18 19.69 -31.55
N LEU A 609 0.44 19.20 -30.48
CA LEU A 609 1.80 18.66 -30.49
C LEU A 609 1.83 17.13 -30.62
N SER A 610 0.82 16.44 -30.07
CA SER A 610 0.70 14.97 -30.15
C SER A 610 -0.75 14.54 -30.09
N ALA A 611 -1.05 13.42 -30.76
CA ALA A 611 -2.33 12.69 -30.69
C ALA A 611 -2.06 11.21 -30.76
N LYS A 612 -2.26 10.46 -29.66
CA LYS A 612 -2.04 8.99 -29.58
C LYS A 612 -3.14 8.32 -28.77
N ASN A 613 -3.71 7.26 -29.30
CA ASN A 613 -4.69 6.39 -28.63
C ASN A 613 -5.90 7.14 -28.03
N GLY A 614 -6.27 8.30 -28.60
CA GLY A 614 -7.35 9.14 -28.09
C GLY A 614 -6.91 10.12 -26.99
N PHE A 615 -5.62 10.26 -26.73
CA PHE A 615 -5.04 11.26 -25.84
C PHE A 615 -4.35 12.34 -26.67
N LEU A 616 -4.59 13.60 -26.31
CA LEU A 616 -4.14 14.76 -27.08
C LEU A 616 -3.28 15.67 -26.20
N LEU A 617 -2.19 16.18 -26.75
CA LEU A 617 -1.32 17.19 -26.14
C LEU A 617 -1.37 18.47 -26.96
N TYR A 618 -1.74 19.59 -26.33
CA TYR A 618 -1.79 20.91 -26.92
C TYR A 618 -0.90 21.90 -26.18
N ARG A 619 -0.25 22.79 -26.93
CA ARG A 619 0.37 24.01 -26.41
C ARG A 619 -0.61 25.15 -26.52
N PHE A 620 -0.68 26.06 -25.53
CA PHE A 620 -1.42 27.31 -25.62
C PHE A 620 -0.51 28.43 -26.07
N MET A 621 -0.95 29.19 -27.08
CA MET A 621 -0.31 30.42 -27.50
C MET A 621 -0.72 31.56 -26.55
N LEU A 622 0.08 31.77 -25.51
CA LEU A 622 -0.22 32.71 -24.42
C LEU A 622 0.09 34.16 -24.71
N ASP A 623 0.78 34.46 -25.83
CA ASP A 623 1.13 35.81 -26.29
C ASP A 623 0.43 36.15 -27.60
N SER A 624 0.13 37.46 -27.82
CA SER A 624 -0.69 37.99 -28.91
C SER A 624 -0.08 37.94 -30.33
N GLN A 625 0.79 36.97 -30.64
CA GLN A 625 1.35 36.79 -32.00
C GLN A 625 0.49 35.91 -32.92
N SER A 626 -0.79 35.68 -32.61
CA SER A 626 -1.65 34.69 -33.29
C SER A 626 -2.35 35.16 -34.57
N GLU A 627 -2.03 36.34 -35.14
CA GLU A 627 -2.72 36.76 -36.37
C GLU A 627 -2.05 36.35 -37.71
N ASN A 628 -0.80 35.85 -37.69
CA ASN A 628 -0.04 35.65 -38.94
C ASN A 628 0.29 34.20 -39.34
N GLN A 629 -0.21 33.18 -38.64
CA GLN A 629 -0.01 31.77 -39.05
C GLN A 629 -1.33 30.99 -39.19
N LYS A 630 -2.23 31.48 -40.07
CA LYS A 630 -3.32 30.68 -40.59
C LYS A 630 -3.01 30.22 -41.99
N GLN A 631 -2.45 29.06 -42.18
CA GLN A 631 -2.71 28.23 -43.38
C GLN A 631 -2.44 26.74 -43.10
N SER A 632 -3.54 25.98 -43.31
CA SER A 632 -3.59 24.54 -43.63
C SER A 632 -3.11 23.48 -42.64
N ILE A 633 -4.06 22.86 -41.97
CA ILE A 633 -4.07 21.39 -41.76
C ILE A 633 -5.52 20.91 -41.82
N PRO A 634 -5.90 19.96 -42.69
CA PRO A 634 -7.25 19.38 -42.74
C PRO A 634 -7.46 18.39 -41.61
N LEU A 635 -8.58 18.53 -40.91
CA LEU A 635 -9.11 17.53 -40.01
C LEU A 635 -9.61 16.32 -40.82
N ASN A 636 -8.82 15.29 -40.96
CA ASN A 636 -9.31 13.99 -41.40
C ASN A 636 -9.66 13.12 -40.19
N HIS A 637 -10.86 12.54 -40.28
CA HIS A 637 -11.63 11.74 -39.31
C HIS A 637 -10.93 10.51 -38.74
#